data_a7a83572863edb33d76283913c923228
#
_entry.id   a7a83572863edb33d76283913c923228
#
_cell.length_a   1.000
_cell.length_b   1.000
_cell.length_c   1.000
_cell.angle_alpha   90.00
_cell.angle_beta   90.00
_cell.angle_gamma   90.00
#
_symmetry.space_group_name_H-M   'P 1'
#
loop_
_entity.id
_entity.type
_entity.pdbx_description
1 polymer ?
#
loop_
_entity_poly.entity_id
_entity_poly.type
_entity_poly.pdbx_seq_one_letter_code
_entity_poly.pdbx_strand_id
1 'polypeptide(L)'
;MRKEKQHQMPVGGMSQEETAAMGKMPGEAIEKQTPGGMVASGMEGSSKADTTTPSTGMPMSEMSASASNGEGDMRNVIVEIRIPSAKTASFGLQMGAGLTSYGFQLDYNYEPVPVSGGPNAQAGATEQEGQIVLVRGTVPSSRINELEQQPNVIKVWNDTRIEHFEYDADVLVEEEQKIKIMPMEGLGTCPIGTCDCAPGTPKGTIADVANYLGVNQIWAAGFKGDGIVVGIVDGGITAQGRTINNNDTSAPGWPNKLVPRVIGGFPAANWGTTGASWGWHGNMTSTDVLGMAPNAQIYDIRIAAPDIGATISNAIAGFQWAIDQHKANGTPQILSNSWGIFQDNWDPDYATNPNHPFTRKVVDALNEGIIVLFAAGNCGSSCPDGRCGTDNGPGKSIWGANGHPRVMTVGAVNKNEQFIGYSSQGPAALDPQKPDFCSISHFTGFFTSDSGTSAATPIAAGCVALLKQAKPSLTQDQVKTALKNTAKDIGPAGWDQHSGAGIIRPKQALDTIAASPSASGPVVAWGPNRLDVFVVGSDSALYHKWWNGAAWGPSLTGYENMGGVCISSPEVVSWGPNRLDVFVVGTNSALYHKWWNGAAWGPSLTGYENMGGIIQGQPKVVSWGPNRLDVFVVGTDRSLYHKWWNGSAWGPSLTGYENLGGKIVGNPEVVCWGPNRIDIFVVGTDSALYHKWWNGSAWGPSLTGWENMGGTIIGQPKVVSWGPNRLDVFVVGTNSALYHKWWNGSAWGPSLTGYENMGGIINGSPEVVSWGPNRLDVFVVGTDSALYHKWWNGSAWGPSLTGYENMGGTIIGQPRVASWGSNRLDVFVIGTNSALFHKWWNGSAWGPSLTGYENMGGIITKF
;
A
#
# COMPACT_ATOMS: atom_id res chain seq x y z
N MET A 1 -52.74 21.84 -41.69
CA MET A 1 -53.99 21.07 -42.10
C MET A 1 -53.68 19.59 -41.84
N ARG A 2 -54.54 18.99 -41.01
CA ARG A 2 -54.78 17.55 -40.79
C ARG A 2 -53.56 16.77 -40.20
N LYS A 3 -53.63 16.14 -39.06
CA LYS A 3 -54.57 15.67 -38.03
C LYS A 3 -53.88 14.40 -37.46
N GLU A 4 -53.83 14.42 -36.18
CA GLU A 4 -53.53 13.34 -35.24
C GLU A 4 -54.16 11.99 -35.60
N LYS A 5 -53.47 10.93 -35.16
CA LYS A 5 -54.18 9.81 -34.49
C LYS A 5 -53.25 9.14 -33.43
N GLN A 6 -53.65 9.36 -32.20
CA GLN A 6 -53.32 8.51 -31.06
C GLN A 6 -53.90 7.10 -31.27
N HIS A 7 -53.21 6.06 -30.80
CA HIS A 7 -53.86 4.83 -30.34
C HIS A 7 -53.27 4.39 -29.01
N GLN A 8 -54.18 4.30 -28.06
CA GLN A 8 -54.02 3.82 -26.69
C GLN A 8 -53.94 2.29 -26.65
N MET A 9 -53.38 1.85 -25.52
CA MET A 9 -53.26 0.49 -25.00
C MET A 9 -54.52 -0.41 -25.07
N PRO A 10 -54.35 -1.69 -24.74
CA PRO A 10 -55.03 -2.14 -23.53
C PRO A 10 -54.14 -2.92 -22.54
N VAL A 11 -54.52 -2.67 -21.30
CA VAL A 11 -54.13 -3.39 -20.07
C VAL A 11 -54.95 -4.68 -19.99
N GLY A 12 -54.33 -5.74 -19.49
CA GLY A 12 -54.97 -6.93 -18.97
C GLY A 12 -53.88 -7.73 -18.29
N GLY A 13 -53.87 -8.07 -17.06
CA GLY A 13 -54.92 -8.69 -16.26
C GLY A 13 -54.37 -10.00 -15.74
N MET A 14 -54.11 -10.07 -14.44
CA MET A 14 -53.50 -11.14 -13.63
C MET A 14 -54.14 -12.51 -13.84
N SER A 15 -53.33 -13.59 -13.72
CA SER A 15 -53.80 -14.80 -13.05
C SER A 15 -52.63 -15.42 -12.26
N GLN A 16 -52.90 -15.68 -10.99
CA GLN A 16 -52.14 -16.57 -10.08
C GLN A 16 -52.35 -18.01 -10.50
N GLU A 17 -51.32 -18.81 -10.40
CA GLU A 17 -51.31 -20.17 -9.82
C GLU A 17 -50.05 -20.90 -10.31
N GLU A 18 -49.14 -21.20 -9.34
CA GLU A 18 -48.67 -22.58 -9.12
C GLU A 18 -47.59 -22.54 -8.02
N THR A 19 -48.09 -22.79 -6.81
CA THR A 19 -47.33 -23.30 -5.67
C THR A 19 -47.46 -24.82 -5.69
N ALA A 20 -46.33 -25.52 -5.63
CA ALA A 20 -46.16 -26.75 -4.85
C ALA A 20 -44.88 -27.52 -5.23
N ALA A 21 -43.92 -27.59 -4.29
CA ALA A 21 -43.37 -28.89 -3.86
C ALA A 21 -42.19 -28.59 -2.87
N MET A 22 -42.54 -28.50 -1.59
CA MET A 22 -41.57 -28.67 -0.50
C MET A 22 -41.80 -30.03 0.15
N GLY A 23 -40.79 -30.88 0.15
CA GLY A 23 -40.71 -32.07 0.96
C GLY A 23 -40.37 -31.74 2.40
N LYS A 24 -41.23 -32.13 3.32
CA LYS A 24 -41.04 -32.12 4.77
C LYS A 24 -40.20 -33.28 5.24
N MET A 25 -39.29 -33.05 6.14
CA MET A 25 -38.74 -34.04 7.09
C MET A 25 -39.36 -33.82 8.47
N PRO A 26 -39.56 -34.87 9.28
CA PRO A 26 -40.40 -34.80 10.49
C PRO A 26 -39.60 -34.39 11.73
N GLY A 27 -40.29 -33.68 12.61
CA GLY A 27 -39.84 -33.35 13.94
C GLY A 27 -40.25 -34.42 14.96
N GLU A 28 -39.42 -34.66 15.92
CA GLU A 28 -39.79 -35.31 17.21
C GLU A 28 -39.80 -34.30 18.34
N ALA A 29 -40.96 -34.24 19.00
CA ALA A 29 -41.18 -33.53 20.26
C ALA A 29 -40.92 -34.48 21.42
N ILE A 30 -40.25 -34.01 22.47
CA ILE A 30 -40.33 -34.59 23.79
C ILE A 30 -40.59 -33.51 24.81
N GLU A 31 -41.53 -33.86 25.64
CA GLU A 31 -42.32 -33.11 26.64
C GLU A 31 -41.54 -32.50 27.81
N LYS A 32 -42.21 -31.48 28.36
CA LYS A 32 -41.99 -30.90 29.69
C LYS A 32 -42.30 -31.91 30.81
N GLN A 33 -41.51 -31.95 31.86
CA GLN A 33 -41.98 -32.25 33.21
C GLN A 33 -41.17 -31.46 34.26
N THR A 34 -41.82 -30.56 34.93
CA THR A 34 -41.61 -30.24 36.36
C THR A 34 -42.73 -30.95 37.11
N PRO A 35 -42.55 -31.42 38.36
CA PRO A 35 -42.64 -30.58 39.53
C PRO A 35 -41.93 -31.06 40.83
N GLY A 36 -41.98 -30.20 41.87
CA GLY A 36 -42.05 -30.59 43.29
C GLY A 36 -40.78 -30.40 44.09
N GLY A 37 -40.75 -29.56 44.85
CA GLY A 37 -40.58 -28.90 46.07
C GLY A 37 -40.69 -29.79 47.28
N MET A 38 -39.88 -29.45 48.32
CA MET A 38 -40.12 -29.54 49.79
C MET A 38 -38.84 -29.10 50.50
N VAL A 39 -38.78 -27.93 51.14
CA VAL A 39 -39.11 -27.56 52.50
C VAL A 39 -38.21 -28.20 53.57
N ALA A 40 -37.36 -27.31 54.12
CA ALA A 40 -37.07 -26.94 55.53
C ALA A 40 -36.43 -27.95 56.49
N SER A 41 -35.40 -27.49 57.12
CA SER A 41 -35.17 -27.16 58.57
C SER A 41 -33.68 -27.16 58.82
N GLY A 42 -32.96 -26.15 59.27
CA GLY A 42 -33.08 -25.49 60.53
C GLY A 42 -32.11 -26.09 61.57
N MET A 43 -31.06 -25.36 61.86
CA MET A 43 -30.64 -25.06 63.21
C MET A 43 -29.34 -24.24 63.31
N GLU A 44 -29.43 -23.32 64.21
CA GLU A 44 -28.46 -22.34 64.70
C GLU A 44 -27.15 -22.92 65.21
N GLY A 45 -26.09 -22.09 65.19
CA GLY A 45 -24.86 -22.34 65.93
C GLY A 45 -23.84 -21.24 65.72
N SER A 46 -23.92 -20.25 66.64
CA SER A 46 -22.98 -19.12 66.71
C SER A 46 -21.56 -19.51 67.02
N SER A 47 -20.58 -18.79 66.47
CA SER A 47 -19.49 -18.19 67.28
C SER A 47 -18.68 -17.20 66.41
N LYS A 48 -18.55 -16.05 66.99
CA LYS A 48 -17.67 -14.96 66.57
C LYS A 48 -16.21 -15.37 66.70
N ALA A 49 -15.42 -15.07 65.67
CA ALA A 49 -14.03 -14.69 65.84
C ALA A 49 -13.67 -13.67 64.79
N ASP A 50 -13.44 -12.52 65.19
CA ASP A 50 -12.89 -11.33 64.58
C ASP A 50 -11.43 -11.61 64.21
N THR A 51 -11.04 -11.47 62.93
CA THR A 51 -9.67 -11.10 62.56
C THR A 51 -9.71 -10.31 61.24
N THR A 52 -9.73 -9.04 61.39
CA THR A 52 -9.40 -8.05 60.39
C THR A 52 -7.96 -8.20 59.97
N THR A 53 -7.74 -8.41 58.67
CA THR A 53 -6.51 -7.98 58.01
C THR A 53 -6.90 -7.19 56.75
N PRO A 54 -6.50 -5.94 56.64
CA PRO A 54 -6.78 -5.12 55.49
C PRO A 54 -5.74 -5.44 54.39
N SER A 55 -6.20 -5.77 53.21
CA SER A 55 -5.37 -5.77 52.01
C SER A 55 -5.17 -4.29 51.63
N THR A 56 -4.04 -3.76 52.05
CA THR A 56 -3.56 -2.46 51.56
C THR A 56 -3.03 -2.62 50.17
N GLY A 57 -3.80 -2.22 49.13
CA GLY A 57 -3.25 -1.80 47.87
C GLY A 57 -2.37 -0.57 48.12
N MET A 58 -1.12 -0.68 47.79
CA MET A 58 -0.20 0.48 47.80
C MET A 58 -0.45 1.32 46.54
N PRO A 59 -0.66 2.63 46.67
CA PRO A 59 -0.58 3.55 45.55
C PRO A 59 0.90 3.79 45.20
N MET A 60 1.24 3.59 43.92
CA MET A 60 2.54 4.00 43.39
C MET A 60 2.53 5.52 43.14
N SER A 61 2.83 6.29 44.13
CA SER A 61 3.26 7.67 43.99
C SER A 61 4.40 7.92 44.96
N GLU A 62 5.45 8.61 44.42
CA GLU A 62 6.62 9.13 45.15
C GLU A 62 7.77 8.15 45.45
N MET A 63 8.65 7.98 44.44
CA MET A 63 10.07 7.79 44.81
C MET A 63 10.80 9.14 44.68
N SER A 64 10.66 9.92 45.74
CA SER A 64 11.63 10.99 46.02
C SER A 64 12.95 10.35 46.45
N ALA A 65 14.04 10.87 45.94
CA ALA A 65 15.40 10.46 46.29
C ALA A 65 15.62 10.48 47.81
N SER A 66 15.82 9.30 48.40
CA SER A 66 16.52 9.17 49.69
C SER A 66 17.76 8.31 49.45
N ALA A 67 18.93 8.90 49.63
CA ALA A 67 20.19 8.20 49.62
C ALA A 67 20.22 7.12 50.70
N SER A 68 20.28 5.84 50.28
CA SER A 68 20.64 4.71 51.12
C SER A 68 21.77 3.94 50.47
N ASN A 69 22.76 3.63 51.25
CA ASN A 69 24.03 3.02 50.91
C ASN A 69 23.91 1.65 50.27
N GLY A 70 24.56 1.42 49.09
CA GLY A 70 25.33 0.20 48.85
C GLY A 70 24.79 -0.81 47.84
N GLU A 71 23.62 -0.63 47.15
CA GLU A 71 23.30 -1.37 45.94
C GLU A 71 22.97 -0.34 44.87
N GLY A 72 23.76 -0.28 43.82
CA GLY A 72 23.60 0.66 42.71
C GLY A 72 22.25 0.48 42.04
N ASP A 73 21.60 1.61 41.70
CA ASP A 73 20.35 1.68 40.92
C ASP A 73 20.45 0.80 39.67
N MET A 74 19.75 -0.34 39.67
CA MET A 74 19.74 -1.32 38.57
C MET A 74 18.84 -0.82 37.46
N ARG A 75 19.34 -0.82 36.22
CA ARG A 75 18.58 -0.43 35.05
C ARG A 75 18.32 -1.61 34.13
N ASN A 76 17.10 -1.65 33.59
CA ASN A 76 16.75 -2.54 32.48
C ASN A 76 17.40 -2.02 31.21
N VAL A 77 18.12 -2.86 30.52
CA VAL A 77 18.89 -2.48 29.32
C VAL A 77 18.77 -3.52 28.20
N ILE A 78 18.96 -3.03 26.99
CA ILE A 78 19.20 -3.81 25.79
C ILE A 78 20.66 -3.62 25.42
N VAL A 79 21.44 -4.68 25.38
CA VAL A 79 22.85 -4.63 25.00
C VAL A 79 22.98 -5.07 23.54
N GLU A 80 23.53 -4.20 22.72
CA GLU A 80 23.84 -4.46 21.33
C GLU A 80 25.20 -5.08 21.20
N ILE A 81 25.29 -6.33 20.74
CA ILE A 81 26.51 -7.15 20.73
C ILE A 81 26.82 -7.59 19.31
N ARG A 82 28.09 -7.52 18.94
CA ARG A 82 28.61 -8.10 17.70
C ARG A 82 29.00 -9.55 17.93
N ILE A 83 28.45 -10.45 17.09
CA ILE A 83 28.79 -11.87 17.09
C ILE A 83 29.41 -12.27 15.73
N PRO A 84 30.26 -13.31 15.69
CA PRO A 84 30.84 -13.80 14.42
C PRO A 84 29.76 -14.20 13.40
N SER A 85 29.94 -13.89 12.13
CA SER A 85 28.97 -14.16 11.06
C SER A 85 28.59 -15.65 10.91
N ALA A 86 29.48 -16.58 11.30
CA ALA A 86 29.23 -18.01 11.28
C ALA A 86 28.38 -18.51 12.47
N LYS A 87 27.97 -17.63 13.38
CA LYS A 87 27.20 -17.99 14.57
C LYS A 87 25.74 -17.53 14.41
N THR A 88 24.83 -18.31 15.00
CA THR A 88 23.41 -17.96 15.09
C THR A 88 23.16 -16.91 16.17
N ALA A 89 22.02 -16.24 16.13
CA ALA A 89 21.65 -15.23 17.12
C ALA A 89 21.69 -15.77 18.56
N SER A 90 21.36 -17.05 18.79
CA SER A 90 21.43 -17.71 20.08
C SER A 90 22.84 -17.71 20.72
N PHE A 91 23.92 -17.56 19.93
CA PHE A 91 25.26 -17.34 20.44
C PHE A 91 25.36 -16.01 21.24
N GLY A 92 24.46 -15.07 21.01
CA GLY A 92 24.34 -13.86 21.80
C GLY A 92 24.14 -14.13 23.29
N LEU A 93 23.42 -15.19 23.69
CA LEU A 93 23.29 -15.57 25.10
C LEU A 93 24.62 -15.90 25.75
N GLN A 94 25.52 -16.62 25.04
CA GLN A 94 26.86 -16.94 25.56
C GLN A 94 27.70 -15.68 25.69
N MET A 95 27.62 -14.77 24.74
CA MET A 95 28.34 -13.49 24.79
C MET A 95 27.78 -12.61 25.91
N GLY A 96 26.44 -12.49 26.05
CA GLY A 96 25.78 -11.75 27.11
C GLY A 96 26.12 -12.30 28.50
N ALA A 97 26.15 -13.64 28.68
CA ALA A 97 26.58 -14.28 29.93
C ALA A 97 28.05 -13.93 30.27
N GLY A 98 28.93 -13.77 29.28
CA GLY A 98 30.29 -13.31 29.47
C GLY A 98 30.42 -11.88 30.05
N LEU A 99 29.38 -11.08 29.99
CA LEU A 99 29.35 -9.71 30.51
C LEU A 99 28.98 -9.61 32.02
N THR A 100 28.73 -10.74 32.68
CA THR A 100 28.36 -10.79 34.09
C THR A 100 29.44 -10.18 35.02
N SER A 101 30.70 -10.32 34.67
CA SER A 101 31.84 -9.71 35.41
C SER A 101 31.78 -8.17 35.40
N TYR A 102 31.08 -7.57 34.48
CA TYR A 102 30.85 -6.14 34.35
C TYR A 102 29.50 -5.70 34.97
N GLY A 103 28.85 -6.61 35.73
CA GLY A 103 27.58 -6.32 36.42
C GLY A 103 26.34 -6.54 35.61
N PHE A 104 26.46 -6.99 34.34
CA PHE A 104 25.31 -7.28 33.52
C PHE A 104 24.65 -8.61 33.95
N GLN A 105 23.37 -8.56 34.29
CA GLN A 105 22.57 -9.72 34.60
C GLN A 105 21.67 -10.04 33.38
N LEU A 106 22.08 -11.05 32.62
CA LEU A 106 21.39 -11.47 31.39
C LEU A 106 20.01 -12.07 31.72
N ASP A 107 18.98 -11.66 30.98
CA ASP A 107 17.69 -12.30 30.97
C ASP A 107 17.69 -13.49 30.00
N TYR A 108 17.74 -14.71 30.54
CA TYR A 108 17.75 -15.95 29.74
C TYR A 108 16.39 -16.29 29.10
N ASN A 109 15.30 -15.61 29.49
CA ASN A 109 13.97 -15.78 28.88
C ASN A 109 13.79 -14.91 27.64
N TYR A 110 14.70 -13.99 27.37
CA TYR A 110 14.70 -13.15 26.18
C TYR A 110 15.62 -13.77 25.12
N GLU A 111 15.02 -14.22 24.01
CA GLU A 111 15.80 -14.72 22.87
C GLU A 111 16.55 -13.57 22.20
N PRO A 112 17.86 -13.71 21.91
CA PRO A 112 18.63 -12.69 21.23
C PRO A 112 18.04 -12.36 19.87
N VAL A 113 17.81 -11.08 19.61
CA VAL A 113 17.18 -10.60 18.37
C VAL A 113 18.24 -10.04 17.42
N PRO A 114 18.37 -10.54 16.18
CA PRO A 114 19.24 -9.94 15.18
C PRO A 114 18.68 -8.58 14.75
N VAL A 115 19.56 -7.61 14.47
CA VAL A 115 19.17 -6.30 13.95
C VAL A 115 20.14 -5.85 12.87
N SER A 116 19.62 -5.26 11.78
CA SER A 116 20.42 -4.73 10.70
C SER A 116 20.99 -3.34 11.04
N GLY A 117 22.17 -3.02 10.51
CA GLY A 117 22.79 -1.69 10.54
C GLY A 117 23.10 -1.18 11.95
N GLY A 118 24.32 -1.28 12.44
CA GLY A 118 24.78 -0.59 13.65
C GLY A 118 24.98 0.92 13.40
N PRO A 119 25.13 1.74 14.46
CA PRO A 119 25.31 3.20 14.36
C PRO A 119 26.50 3.65 13.50
N ASN A 120 27.40 2.76 13.14
CA ASN A 120 28.57 2.99 12.28
C ASN A 120 28.54 2.17 10.97
N ALA A 121 27.41 1.55 10.60
CA ALA A 121 27.32 0.83 9.33
C ALA A 121 27.21 1.83 8.18
N GLN A 122 28.34 2.12 7.52
CA GLN A 122 28.32 2.74 6.20
C GLN A 122 27.65 1.78 5.21
N ALA A 123 26.82 2.31 4.31
CA ALA A 123 26.27 1.56 3.20
C ALA A 123 27.43 0.97 2.39
N GLY A 124 27.66 -0.35 2.50
CA GLY A 124 28.77 -1.06 1.87
C GLY A 124 29.67 -1.87 2.80
N ALA A 125 29.35 -2.00 4.11
CA ALA A 125 30.08 -2.88 5.00
C ALA A 125 29.94 -4.34 4.51
N THR A 126 31.09 -4.95 4.23
CA THR A 126 31.20 -6.30 3.70
C THR A 126 30.82 -7.34 4.79
N GLU A 127 30.31 -8.51 4.39
CA GLU A 127 29.94 -9.68 5.23
C GLU A 127 30.99 -10.13 6.25
N GLN A 128 32.18 -9.52 6.28
CA GLN A 128 33.28 -9.85 7.17
C GLN A 128 33.16 -9.27 8.58
N GLU A 129 32.20 -8.37 8.87
CA GLU A 129 32.16 -7.66 10.17
C GLU A 129 31.33 -8.36 11.27
N GLY A 130 30.69 -9.50 11.00
CA GLY A 130 29.88 -10.21 12.00
C GLY A 130 28.43 -9.73 12.06
N GLN A 131 27.56 -10.52 12.70
CA GLN A 131 26.14 -10.21 12.92
C GLN A 131 25.97 -9.38 14.20
N ILE A 132 25.01 -8.46 14.19
CA ILE A 132 24.61 -7.70 15.37
C ILE A 132 23.37 -8.35 15.99
N VAL A 133 23.41 -8.59 17.29
CA VAL A 133 22.29 -9.13 18.06
C VAL A 133 22.04 -8.29 19.31
N LEU A 134 20.80 -8.27 19.74
CA LEU A 134 20.33 -7.62 20.95
C LEU A 134 20.07 -8.66 22.02
N VAL A 135 20.59 -8.45 23.23
CA VAL A 135 20.27 -9.22 24.43
C VAL A 135 19.71 -8.29 25.49
N ARG A 136 18.82 -8.79 26.33
CA ARG A 136 18.17 -8.04 27.40
C ARG A 136 18.74 -8.44 28.76
N GLY A 137 18.74 -7.50 29.69
CA GLY A 137 19.14 -7.76 31.09
C GLY A 137 19.10 -6.51 31.94
N THR A 138 19.72 -6.60 33.10
CA THR A 138 19.86 -5.47 34.03
C THR A 138 21.33 -5.19 34.34
N VAL A 139 21.64 -3.94 34.63
CA VAL A 139 23.01 -3.51 35.00
C VAL A 139 22.95 -2.34 35.98
N PRO A 140 23.85 -2.23 36.97
CA PRO A 140 23.97 -1.04 37.78
C PRO A 140 24.24 0.20 36.91
N SER A 141 23.50 1.29 37.10
CA SER A 141 23.66 2.55 36.33
C SER A 141 25.09 3.04 36.28
N SER A 142 25.83 2.86 37.39
CA SER A 142 27.25 3.26 37.51
C SER A 142 28.20 2.44 36.63
N ARG A 143 27.75 1.27 36.11
CA ARG A 143 28.62 0.34 35.33
C ARG A 143 28.27 0.31 33.83
N ILE A 144 27.31 1.09 33.36
CA ILE A 144 26.91 1.13 31.94
C ILE A 144 28.12 1.50 31.06
N ASN A 145 28.88 2.54 31.44
CA ASN A 145 30.06 2.94 30.67
C ASN A 145 31.15 1.88 30.62
N GLU A 146 31.31 1.09 31.68
CA GLU A 146 32.26 -0.04 31.73
C GLU A 146 31.83 -1.16 30.79
N LEU A 147 30.52 -1.43 30.75
CA LEU A 147 29.92 -2.42 29.85
C LEU A 147 30.06 -2.01 28.37
N GLU A 148 29.87 -0.74 28.04
CA GLU A 148 30.04 -0.23 26.67
C GLU A 148 31.49 -0.30 26.15
N GLN A 149 32.46 -0.31 27.03
CA GLN A 149 33.88 -0.43 26.65
C GLN A 149 34.30 -1.86 26.32
N GLN A 150 33.42 -2.85 26.43
CA GLN A 150 33.79 -4.23 26.14
C GLN A 150 33.91 -4.48 24.63
N PRO A 151 34.91 -5.31 24.17
CA PRO A 151 35.27 -5.39 22.75
C PRO A 151 34.15 -5.76 21.79
N ASN A 152 33.14 -6.48 22.25
CA ASN A 152 32.02 -6.93 21.41
C ASN A 152 30.72 -6.20 21.69
N VAL A 153 30.70 -5.28 22.64
CA VAL A 153 29.55 -4.41 22.93
C VAL A 153 29.62 -3.20 22.01
N ILE A 154 28.53 -2.94 21.29
CA ILE A 154 28.41 -1.80 20.39
C ILE A 154 27.83 -0.61 21.13
N LYS A 155 26.72 -0.85 21.86
CA LYS A 155 26.04 0.16 22.68
C LYS A 155 25.15 -0.53 23.71
N VAL A 156 24.89 0.17 24.82
CA VAL A 156 23.89 -0.18 25.81
C VAL A 156 22.74 0.81 25.71
N TRP A 157 21.53 0.31 25.48
CA TRP A 157 20.31 1.08 25.31
C TRP A 157 19.39 0.87 26.51
N ASN A 158 18.60 1.86 26.87
CA ASN A 158 17.55 1.63 27.87
C ASN A 158 16.48 0.67 27.33
N ASP A 159 15.98 -0.20 28.18
CA ASP A 159 14.75 -0.95 27.89
C ASP A 159 13.54 -0.16 28.39
N THR A 160 13.18 0.84 27.60
CA THR A 160 12.19 1.86 27.95
C THR A 160 10.77 1.28 27.97
N ARG A 161 9.96 1.77 28.91
CA ARG A 161 8.54 1.48 28.94
C ARG A 161 7.83 2.13 27.74
N ILE A 162 6.80 1.45 27.27
CA ILE A 162 5.89 1.90 26.22
C ILE A 162 4.44 1.85 26.74
N GLU A 163 3.58 2.68 26.16
CA GLU A 163 2.17 2.73 26.55
C GLU A 163 1.27 2.92 25.31
N HIS A 164 0.01 2.47 25.43
CA HIS A 164 -0.99 2.60 24.39
C HIS A 164 -1.51 4.05 24.27
N PHE A 165 -2.01 4.40 23.09
CA PHE A 165 -2.59 5.71 22.80
C PHE A 165 -4.13 5.69 22.78
N GLU A 166 -4.75 4.91 23.66
CA GLU A 166 -6.16 5.06 23.98
C GLU A 166 -6.35 6.21 24.95
N TYR A 167 -7.39 6.99 24.73
CA TYR A 167 -7.79 8.03 25.66
C TYR A 167 -8.93 7.45 26.49
N ASP A 168 -8.65 7.02 27.73
CA ASP A 168 -9.62 6.36 28.60
C ASP A 168 -10.44 7.41 29.36
N ALA A 169 -11.73 7.48 29.02
CA ALA A 169 -12.66 8.37 29.70
C ALA A 169 -13.00 7.92 31.14
N ASP A 170 -12.86 6.62 31.44
CA ASP A 170 -13.21 6.08 32.77
C ASP A 170 -12.09 6.34 33.79
N VAL A 171 -10.83 6.44 33.36
CA VAL A 171 -9.70 6.89 34.22
C VAL A 171 -9.85 8.35 34.61
N LEU A 172 -10.49 9.18 33.82
CA LEU A 172 -10.79 10.57 34.17
C LEU A 172 -11.77 10.70 35.34
N VAL A 173 -12.65 9.75 35.55
CA VAL A 173 -13.63 9.83 36.67
C VAL A 173 -12.98 9.57 38.02
N GLU A 174 -11.96 8.71 38.11
CA GLU A 174 -11.21 8.52 39.36
C GLU A 174 -10.19 9.61 39.63
N GLU A 175 -9.61 10.21 38.59
CA GLU A 175 -8.67 11.34 38.69
C GLU A 175 -9.39 12.70 38.82
N GLU A 176 -10.57 12.90 38.20
CA GLU A 176 -11.37 14.11 38.40
C GLU A 176 -11.77 14.36 39.86
N GLN A 177 -11.82 13.30 40.69
CA GLN A 177 -12.00 13.48 42.15
C GLN A 177 -10.72 13.93 42.87
N LYS A 178 -9.54 13.84 42.23
CA LYS A 178 -8.25 14.29 42.78
C LYS A 178 -7.72 15.55 42.16
N ILE A 179 -8.07 15.85 40.91
CA ILE A 179 -7.66 17.07 40.22
C ILE A 179 -8.75 18.10 40.44
N LYS A 180 -8.57 19.00 41.40
CA LYS A 180 -9.21 20.30 41.37
C LYS A 180 -9.07 20.84 39.96
N ILE A 181 -10.18 20.98 39.27
CA ILE A 181 -10.29 21.61 37.94
C ILE A 181 -9.37 22.82 37.91
N MET A 182 -8.20 22.69 37.32
CA MET A 182 -7.43 23.87 36.92
C MET A 182 -8.26 24.57 35.84
N PRO A 183 -8.48 25.86 35.94
CA PRO A 183 -9.19 26.61 34.90
C PRO A 183 -8.48 26.34 33.58
N MET A 184 -9.25 26.09 32.50
CA MET A 184 -8.78 25.91 31.12
C MET A 184 -8.19 27.22 30.55
N GLU A 185 -7.28 27.88 31.27
CA GLU A 185 -6.56 29.05 30.79
C GLU A 185 -5.19 28.61 30.28
N GLY A 186 -5.07 28.46 28.95
CA GLY A 186 -3.79 28.18 28.29
C GLY A 186 -3.77 27.03 27.30
N LEU A 187 -4.89 26.34 27.06
CA LEU A 187 -5.01 25.37 25.98
C LEU A 187 -4.96 26.11 24.64
N GLY A 188 -4.09 25.65 23.76
CA GLY A 188 -3.96 26.21 22.40
C GLY A 188 -5.30 26.29 21.68
N THR A 189 -5.48 27.31 20.84
CA THR A 189 -6.69 27.38 20.00
C THR A 189 -6.72 26.24 19.02
N CYS A 190 -7.89 25.60 18.85
CA CYS A 190 -8.07 24.59 17.82
C CYS A 190 -7.74 25.19 16.45
N PRO A 191 -6.88 24.57 15.63
CA PRO A 191 -6.40 25.15 14.39
C PRO A 191 -7.48 25.22 13.31
N ILE A 192 -8.59 24.47 13.47
CA ILE A 192 -9.66 24.34 12.48
C ILE A 192 -11.01 24.44 13.20
N GLY A 193 -11.41 25.66 13.56
CA GLY A 193 -12.72 25.87 14.20
C GLY A 193 -12.80 25.23 15.60
N THR A 194 -13.69 24.26 15.80
CA THR A 194 -13.85 23.55 17.09
C THR A 194 -13.24 22.16 17.01
N CYS A 195 -12.30 21.86 17.93
CA CYS A 195 -11.80 20.50 18.12
C CYS A 195 -12.80 19.65 18.91
N ASP A 196 -12.79 18.33 18.63
CA ASP A 196 -13.46 17.35 19.47
C ASP A 196 -12.48 16.86 20.54
N CYS A 197 -12.76 17.20 21.79
CA CYS A 197 -12.03 16.76 22.98
C CYS A 197 -12.90 15.87 23.88
N ALA A 198 -13.97 15.27 23.33
CA ALA A 198 -14.92 14.46 24.11
C ALA A 198 -14.82 12.97 23.70
N PRO A 199 -13.81 12.24 24.18
CA PRO A 199 -13.56 10.85 23.77
C PRO A 199 -14.73 9.92 24.14
N GLY A 200 -15.44 10.17 25.23
CA GLY A 200 -16.62 9.42 25.65
C GLY A 200 -17.90 9.69 24.83
N THR A 201 -17.85 10.58 23.83
CA THR A 201 -19.04 10.95 23.04
C THR A 201 -18.88 10.52 21.58
N PRO A 202 -19.31 9.31 21.21
CA PRO A 202 -19.14 8.80 19.84
C PRO A 202 -19.92 9.64 18.83
N LYS A 203 -19.37 9.82 17.63
CA LYS A 203 -19.99 10.57 16.53
C LYS A 203 -20.61 9.64 15.48
N GLY A 204 -20.81 8.40 15.81
CA GLY A 204 -21.41 7.37 14.98
C GLY A 204 -20.90 6.00 15.37
N THR A 205 -21.25 4.98 14.59
CA THR A 205 -20.82 3.59 14.77
C THR A 205 -19.66 3.26 13.82
N ILE A 206 -18.99 2.14 14.05
CA ILE A 206 -17.97 1.62 13.11
C ILE A 206 -18.53 1.40 11.70
N ALA A 207 -19.81 1.05 11.56
CA ALA A 207 -20.48 0.96 10.26
C ALA A 207 -20.63 2.33 9.59
N ASP A 208 -20.90 3.39 10.37
CA ASP A 208 -20.92 4.76 9.85
C ASP A 208 -19.52 5.21 9.40
N VAL A 209 -18.47 4.77 10.09
CA VAL A 209 -17.07 5.00 9.68
C VAL A 209 -16.80 4.32 8.35
N ALA A 210 -17.15 3.04 8.20
CA ALA A 210 -16.99 2.30 6.94
C ALA A 210 -17.74 2.98 5.77
N ASN A 211 -18.95 3.47 6.03
CA ASN A 211 -19.72 4.21 5.02
C ASN A 211 -19.07 5.55 4.67
N TYR A 212 -18.62 6.33 5.66
CA TYR A 212 -17.96 7.61 5.46
C TYR A 212 -16.67 7.49 4.64
N LEU A 213 -15.86 6.47 4.92
CA LEU A 213 -14.62 6.20 4.20
C LEU A 213 -14.84 5.53 2.82
N GLY A 214 -16.08 5.19 2.47
CA GLY A 214 -16.41 4.52 1.21
C GLY A 214 -16.04 3.03 1.17
N VAL A 215 -15.77 2.44 2.33
CA VAL A 215 -15.35 1.02 2.47
C VAL A 215 -16.44 0.07 1.99
N ASN A 216 -17.72 0.38 2.21
CA ASN A 216 -18.85 -0.39 1.68
C ASN A 216 -18.85 -0.52 0.16
N GLN A 217 -18.34 0.49 -0.58
CA GLN A 217 -18.17 0.41 -2.03
C GLN A 217 -17.04 -0.55 -2.42
N ILE A 218 -16.00 -0.63 -1.58
CA ILE A 218 -14.90 -1.60 -1.75
C ILE A 218 -15.41 -3.03 -1.49
N TRP A 219 -16.25 -3.19 -0.46
CA TRP A 219 -16.89 -4.49 -0.19
C TRP A 219 -17.83 -4.93 -1.33
N ALA A 220 -18.58 -3.98 -1.91
CA ALA A 220 -19.43 -4.25 -3.08
C ALA A 220 -18.62 -4.67 -4.31
N ALA A 221 -17.37 -4.21 -4.42
CA ALA A 221 -16.42 -4.66 -5.45
C ALA A 221 -15.76 -6.03 -5.15
N GLY A 222 -16.11 -6.67 -4.02
CA GLY A 222 -15.63 -8.01 -3.66
C GLY A 222 -14.42 -8.04 -2.74
N PHE A 223 -13.88 -6.90 -2.34
CA PHE A 223 -12.71 -6.83 -1.47
C PHE A 223 -13.13 -6.63 -0.01
N LYS A 224 -12.90 -7.63 0.84
CA LYS A 224 -13.26 -7.65 2.27
C LYS A 224 -12.08 -8.00 3.18
N GLY A 225 -10.86 -8.08 2.66
CA GLY A 225 -9.66 -8.47 3.38
C GLY A 225 -9.32 -9.96 3.26
N ASP A 226 -9.93 -10.70 2.35
CA ASP A 226 -9.65 -12.12 2.15
C ASP A 226 -8.18 -12.37 1.84
N GLY A 227 -7.58 -13.34 2.54
CA GLY A 227 -6.17 -13.70 2.38
C GLY A 227 -5.17 -12.72 3.00
N ILE A 228 -5.64 -11.67 3.68
CA ILE A 228 -4.77 -10.70 4.36
C ILE A 228 -4.75 -11.00 5.86
N VAL A 229 -3.55 -10.99 6.43
CA VAL A 229 -3.31 -11.11 7.88
C VAL A 229 -2.75 -9.78 8.39
N VAL A 230 -3.40 -9.21 9.39
CA VAL A 230 -2.94 -8.02 10.08
C VAL A 230 -2.39 -8.43 11.44
N GLY A 231 -1.14 -8.11 11.72
CA GLY A 231 -0.55 -8.25 13.05
C GLY A 231 -0.92 -7.05 13.91
N ILE A 232 -1.63 -7.31 15.00
CA ILE A 232 -1.92 -6.32 16.03
C ILE A 232 -0.82 -6.41 17.08
N VAL A 233 0.05 -5.40 17.09
CA VAL A 233 1.15 -5.30 18.05
C VAL A 233 0.64 -4.49 19.23
N ASP A 234 0.29 -5.17 20.34
CA ASP A 234 -0.53 -4.57 21.41
C ASP A 234 -0.37 -5.30 22.74
N GLY A 235 -1.23 -4.99 23.72
CA GLY A 235 -1.26 -5.64 25.05
C GLY A 235 -1.81 -7.05 25.08
N GLY A 236 -2.39 -7.54 23.97
CA GLY A 236 -3.00 -8.86 23.86
C GLY A 236 -4.47 -8.80 23.49
N ILE A 237 -4.97 -9.91 22.96
CA ILE A 237 -6.33 -10.08 22.45
C ILE A 237 -6.97 -11.28 23.15
N THR A 238 -8.26 -11.19 23.49
CA THR A 238 -9.07 -12.36 23.81
C THR A 238 -9.71 -12.90 22.55
N ALA A 239 -9.19 -14.01 22.08
CA ALA A 239 -9.60 -14.58 20.80
C ALA A 239 -10.75 -15.59 20.95
N GLN A 240 -11.67 -15.57 20.01
CA GLN A 240 -12.71 -16.58 19.91
C GLN A 240 -12.11 -17.98 19.73
N GLY A 241 -12.55 -18.94 20.56
CA GLY A 241 -12.08 -20.32 20.50
C GLY A 241 -10.79 -20.62 21.27
N ARG A 242 -10.23 -19.62 21.97
CA ARG A 242 -9.09 -19.80 22.90
C ARG A 242 -9.57 -19.87 24.34
N THR A 243 -8.84 -20.62 25.15
CA THR A 243 -9.05 -20.63 26.62
C THR A 243 -8.54 -19.29 27.17
N ILE A 244 -9.40 -18.62 27.93
CA ILE A 244 -9.10 -17.29 28.46
C ILE A 244 -8.54 -17.41 29.85
N ASN A 245 -7.55 -16.59 30.19
CA ASN A 245 -7.01 -16.48 31.52
C ASN A 245 -8.07 -15.93 32.51
N ASN A 246 -8.04 -16.36 33.74
CA ASN A 246 -9.09 -16.11 34.76
C ASN A 246 -9.39 -14.62 35.02
N ASN A 247 -8.51 -13.72 34.63
CA ASN A 247 -8.65 -12.29 34.86
C ASN A 247 -9.34 -11.54 33.70
N ASP A 248 -9.66 -12.23 32.60
CA ASP A 248 -10.15 -11.61 31.37
C ASP A 248 -11.69 -11.62 31.25
N THR A 249 -12.39 -12.06 32.28
CA THR A 249 -13.86 -12.13 32.29
C THR A 249 -14.54 -10.78 32.62
N SER A 250 -13.74 -9.75 32.89
CA SER A 250 -14.23 -8.41 33.23
C SER A 250 -14.49 -7.53 32.00
N ALA A 251 -14.25 -8.02 30.80
CA ALA A 251 -14.46 -7.24 29.57
C ALA A 251 -15.89 -6.73 29.48
N PRO A 252 -16.09 -5.48 29.06
CA PRO A 252 -17.43 -4.96 28.80
C PRO A 252 -18.15 -5.84 27.78
N GLY A 253 -19.30 -6.43 28.19
CA GLY A 253 -20.10 -7.31 27.34
C GLY A 253 -19.57 -8.74 27.16
N TRP A 254 -18.69 -9.21 28.03
CA TRP A 254 -18.29 -10.61 28.14
C TRP A 254 -19.51 -11.55 28.22
N PRO A 255 -19.56 -12.73 27.56
CA PRO A 255 -18.53 -13.32 26.68
C PRO A 255 -18.62 -12.90 25.19
N ASN A 256 -19.42 -11.92 24.83
CA ASN A 256 -19.77 -11.56 23.46
C ASN A 256 -18.74 -10.64 22.76
N LYS A 257 -17.66 -10.29 23.43
CA LYS A 257 -16.62 -9.38 22.92
C LYS A 257 -15.32 -10.10 22.52
N LEU A 258 -15.39 -11.42 22.32
CA LEU A 258 -14.25 -12.19 21.81
C LEU A 258 -13.96 -11.84 20.36
N VAL A 259 -12.69 -11.59 20.06
CA VAL A 259 -12.28 -11.23 18.70
C VAL A 259 -12.27 -12.48 17.81
N PRO A 260 -13.03 -12.50 16.73
CA PRO A 260 -13.01 -13.57 15.75
C PRO A 260 -11.77 -13.48 14.85
N ARG A 261 -11.48 -14.57 14.10
CA ARG A 261 -10.43 -14.60 13.07
C ARG A 261 -8.99 -14.38 13.56
N VAL A 262 -8.74 -14.49 14.85
CA VAL A 262 -7.37 -14.54 15.38
C VAL A 262 -6.83 -15.95 15.14
N ILE A 263 -5.76 -16.04 14.33
CA ILE A 263 -5.25 -17.33 13.81
C ILE A 263 -3.90 -17.76 14.40
N GLY A 264 -3.24 -16.88 15.14
CA GLY A 264 -1.92 -17.11 15.72
C GLY A 264 -1.41 -15.87 16.42
N GLY A 265 -0.17 -15.92 16.91
CA GLY A 265 0.43 -14.74 17.52
C GLY A 265 1.70 -15.05 18.33
N PHE A 266 2.17 -14.04 19.03
CA PHE A 266 3.35 -14.03 19.87
C PHE A 266 3.02 -13.56 21.30
N PRO A 267 3.56 -14.20 22.34
CA PRO A 267 4.31 -15.46 22.32
C PRO A 267 3.43 -16.67 21.92
N ALA A 268 4.03 -17.68 21.31
CA ALA A 268 3.31 -18.82 20.75
C ALA A 268 2.38 -19.55 21.73
N ALA A 269 2.74 -19.59 23.01
CA ALA A 269 1.93 -20.23 24.06
C ALA A 269 0.71 -19.41 24.47
N ASN A 270 0.77 -18.09 24.43
CA ASN A 270 -0.16 -17.19 25.12
C ASN A 270 -0.97 -16.26 24.22
N TRP A 271 -0.83 -16.30 22.89
CA TRP A 271 -1.64 -15.48 22.01
C TRP A 271 -3.14 -15.81 22.15
N GLY A 272 -3.98 -14.80 22.06
CA GLY A 272 -5.43 -14.94 22.08
C GLY A 272 -6.03 -15.29 23.45
N THR A 273 -5.26 -15.25 24.54
CA THR A 273 -5.69 -15.70 25.87
C THR A 273 -5.97 -14.57 26.85
N THR A 274 -5.59 -13.34 26.53
CA THR A 274 -5.80 -12.19 27.40
C THR A 274 -5.93 -10.91 26.58
N GLY A 275 -6.83 -10.05 26.98
CA GLY A 275 -7.03 -8.72 26.42
C GLY A 275 -7.09 -7.63 27.49
N ALA A 276 -6.91 -8.00 28.78
CA ALA A 276 -7.02 -7.07 29.89
C ALA A 276 -5.78 -6.16 30.05
N SER A 277 -4.64 -6.54 29.48
CA SER A 277 -3.50 -5.63 29.43
C SER A 277 -3.88 -4.39 28.64
N TRP A 278 -3.52 -3.22 29.16
CA TRP A 278 -3.93 -1.95 28.57
C TRP A 278 -5.46 -1.83 28.42
N GLY A 279 -6.26 -2.30 29.38
CA GLY A 279 -7.71 -2.07 29.42
C GLY A 279 -8.48 -2.64 28.22
N TRP A 280 -8.13 -3.80 27.70
CA TRP A 280 -8.73 -4.42 26.50
C TRP A 280 -8.40 -3.71 25.18
N HIS A 281 -7.37 -2.89 25.17
CA HIS A 281 -6.94 -2.09 24.03
C HIS A 281 -6.71 -2.94 22.77
N GLY A 282 -6.03 -4.09 22.87
CA GLY A 282 -5.83 -5.01 21.74
C GLY A 282 -7.13 -5.58 21.16
N ASN A 283 -8.18 -5.75 21.99
CA ASN A 283 -9.50 -6.16 21.50
C ASN A 283 -10.15 -5.04 20.68
N MET A 284 -10.06 -3.79 21.14
CA MET A 284 -10.55 -2.62 20.40
C MET A 284 -9.83 -2.53 19.03
N THR A 285 -8.51 -2.47 19.04
CA THR A 285 -7.74 -2.26 17.80
C THR A 285 -7.93 -3.38 16.77
N SER A 286 -8.08 -4.63 17.21
CA SER A 286 -8.40 -5.76 16.32
C SER A 286 -9.83 -5.70 15.78
N THR A 287 -10.81 -5.29 16.60
CA THR A 287 -12.19 -5.08 16.18
C THR A 287 -12.31 -3.98 15.15
N ASP A 288 -11.54 -2.91 15.29
CA ASP A 288 -11.51 -1.79 14.35
C ASP A 288 -10.95 -2.18 12.98
N VAL A 289 -9.88 -2.99 12.94
CA VAL A 289 -9.40 -3.58 11.69
C VAL A 289 -10.48 -4.41 11.02
N LEU A 290 -11.14 -5.30 11.76
CA LEU A 290 -12.20 -6.18 11.24
C LEU A 290 -13.45 -5.40 10.83
N GLY A 291 -13.72 -4.25 11.44
CA GLY A 291 -14.77 -3.32 11.04
C GLY A 291 -14.60 -2.80 9.61
N MET A 292 -13.37 -2.64 9.15
CA MET A 292 -13.06 -2.21 7.78
C MET A 292 -12.79 -3.40 6.85
N ALA A 293 -12.13 -4.44 7.35
CA ALA A 293 -11.74 -5.63 6.58
C ALA A 293 -12.30 -6.91 7.23
N PRO A 294 -13.61 -7.19 7.11
CA PRO A 294 -14.28 -8.23 7.90
C PRO A 294 -13.82 -9.67 7.59
N ASN A 295 -13.15 -9.90 6.48
CA ASN A 295 -12.58 -11.19 6.12
C ASN A 295 -11.08 -11.29 6.36
N ALA A 296 -10.42 -10.23 6.81
CA ALA A 296 -9.02 -10.29 7.23
C ALA A 296 -8.84 -11.22 8.43
N GLN A 297 -7.64 -11.75 8.57
CA GLN A 297 -7.23 -12.55 9.71
C GLN A 297 -6.29 -11.72 10.60
N ILE A 298 -6.19 -12.08 11.86
CA ILE A 298 -5.45 -11.33 12.86
C ILE A 298 -4.35 -12.21 13.48
N TYR A 299 -3.16 -11.64 13.64
CA TYR A 299 -2.16 -12.14 14.58
C TYR A 299 -2.17 -11.27 15.84
N ASP A 300 -2.23 -11.91 17.00
CA ASP A 300 -2.07 -11.31 18.33
C ASP A 300 -0.58 -11.24 18.69
N ILE A 301 0.04 -10.09 18.57
CA ILE A 301 1.46 -9.88 18.87
C ILE A 301 1.56 -9.10 20.18
N ARG A 302 1.65 -9.84 21.28
CA ARG A 302 1.62 -9.28 22.64
C ARG A 302 2.98 -8.69 23.02
N ILE A 303 3.02 -7.40 23.25
CA ILE A 303 4.23 -6.68 23.70
C ILE A 303 4.07 -6.08 25.10
N ALA A 304 2.85 -6.14 25.65
CA ALA A 304 2.54 -5.72 27.01
C ALA A 304 1.52 -6.70 27.61
N ALA A 305 1.83 -7.25 28.75
CA ALA A 305 0.94 -8.09 29.52
C ALA A 305 1.43 -8.14 30.98
N PRO A 306 0.58 -8.50 31.95
CA PRO A 306 0.99 -8.57 33.36
C PRO A 306 2.22 -9.45 33.60
N ASP A 307 2.43 -10.46 32.75
CA ASP A 307 3.51 -11.44 32.84
C ASP A 307 4.79 -11.06 32.12
N ILE A 308 4.78 -10.10 31.19
CA ILE A 308 5.95 -9.71 30.38
C ILE A 308 6.35 -8.23 30.48
N GLY A 309 5.53 -7.38 31.12
CA GLY A 309 5.73 -5.94 31.14
C GLY A 309 5.47 -5.29 29.78
N ALA A 310 5.61 -3.98 29.71
CA ALA A 310 5.41 -3.16 28.52
C ALA A 310 6.69 -2.38 28.21
N THR A 311 7.60 -2.98 27.43
CA THR A 311 8.92 -2.41 27.13
C THR A 311 9.30 -2.53 25.66
N ILE A 312 10.24 -1.70 25.24
CA ILE A 312 10.78 -1.67 23.88
C ILE A 312 11.38 -3.03 23.47
N SER A 313 12.00 -3.76 24.40
CA SER A 313 12.56 -5.08 24.08
C SER A 313 11.49 -6.08 23.66
N ASN A 314 10.32 -6.05 24.30
CA ASN A 314 9.20 -6.90 23.90
C ASN A 314 8.66 -6.51 22.51
N ALA A 315 8.62 -5.22 22.20
CA ALA A 315 8.27 -4.75 20.85
C ALA A 315 9.28 -5.24 19.80
N ILE A 316 10.59 -5.19 20.11
CA ILE A 316 11.66 -5.72 19.24
C ILE A 316 11.44 -7.22 18.97
N ALA A 317 11.16 -8.01 20.02
CA ALA A 317 10.89 -9.44 19.88
C ALA A 317 9.62 -9.74 19.07
N GLY A 318 8.54 -8.98 19.31
CA GLY A 318 7.29 -9.09 18.54
C GLY A 318 7.47 -8.78 17.06
N PHE A 319 8.23 -7.75 16.72
CA PHE A 319 8.57 -7.41 15.32
C PHE A 319 9.46 -8.48 14.68
N GLN A 320 10.43 -9.04 15.44
CA GLN A 320 11.24 -10.14 14.93
C GLN A 320 10.38 -11.36 14.61
N TRP A 321 9.47 -11.73 15.51
CA TRP A 321 8.52 -12.80 15.26
C TRP A 321 7.69 -12.54 13.98
N ALA A 322 7.19 -11.32 13.80
CA ALA A 322 6.42 -10.96 12.61
C ALA A 322 7.25 -11.08 11.31
N ILE A 323 8.52 -10.68 11.34
CA ILE A 323 9.46 -10.82 10.23
C ILE A 323 9.68 -12.31 9.91
N ASP A 324 9.90 -13.15 10.92
CA ASP A 324 10.16 -14.58 10.73
C ASP A 324 8.92 -15.30 10.20
N GLN A 325 7.72 -14.95 10.68
CA GLN A 325 6.47 -15.46 10.13
C GLN A 325 6.29 -15.02 8.67
N HIS A 326 6.56 -13.74 8.35
CA HIS A 326 6.44 -13.25 6.98
C HIS A 326 7.40 -13.99 6.02
N LYS A 327 8.64 -14.23 6.43
CA LYS A 327 9.60 -15.05 5.68
C LYS A 327 9.11 -16.47 5.46
N ALA A 328 8.46 -17.05 6.46
CA ALA A 328 8.02 -18.43 6.41
C ALA A 328 6.78 -18.65 5.52
N ASN A 329 5.84 -17.71 5.50
CA ASN A 329 4.53 -17.93 4.87
C ASN A 329 3.91 -16.68 4.22
N GLY A 330 4.62 -15.54 4.15
CA GLY A 330 4.13 -14.29 3.58
C GLY A 330 3.15 -13.51 4.48
N THR A 331 3.02 -13.89 5.76
CA THR A 331 2.14 -13.21 6.74
C THR A 331 2.87 -12.88 8.04
N PRO A 332 2.51 -11.79 8.74
CA PRO A 332 1.49 -10.79 8.41
C PRO A 332 1.93 -9.90 7.24
N GLN A 333 0.99 -9.38 6.49
CA GLN A 333 1.27 -8.39 5.45
C GLN A 333 1.28 -6.96 6.00
N ILE A 334 0.65 -6.74 7.16
CA ILE A 334 0.44 -5.42 7.76
C ILE A 334 0.69 -5.54 9.27
N LEU A 335 1.36 -4.54 9.87
CA LEU A 335 1.44 -4.35 11.32
C LEU A 335 0.75 -3.05 11.70
N SER A 336 -0.18 -3.13 12.65
CA SER A 336 -0.88 -2.00 13.27
C SER A 336 -0.35 -1.78 14.68
N ASN A 337 0.12 -0.57 14.96
CA ASN A 337 0.79 -0.20 16.21
C ASN A 337 0.14 1.05 16.80
N SER A 338 -0.61 0.87 17.87
CA SER A 338 -1.35 1.94 18.54
C SER A 338 -0.75 2.32 19.90
N TRP A 339 0.58 2.46 19.94
CA TRP A 339 1.36 2.70 21.16
C TRP A 339 2.66 3.46 20.87
N GLY A 340 3.34 3.91 21.93
CA GLY A 340 4.64 4.57 21.85
C GLY A 340 5.09 5.09 23.21
N ILE A 341 5.93 6.14 23.20
CA ILE A 341 6.26 6.93 24.38
C ILE A 341 5.52 8.27 24.34
N PHE A 342 5.16 8.79 25.51
CA PHE A 342 4.44 10.07 25.63
C PHE A 342 5.37 11.28 25.77
N GLN A 343 6.56 11.08 26.30
CA GLN A 343 7.52 12.13 26.55
C GLN A 343 8.91 11.71 26.08
N ASP A 344 9.69 12.68 25.57
CA ASP A 344 11.05 12.44 25.10
C ASP A 344 11.99 12.03 26.24
N ASN A 345 11.73 12.55 27.43
CA ASN A 345 12.55 12.27 28.61
C ASN A 345 12.41 10.85 29.17
N TRP A 346 11.41 10.08 28.70
CA TRP A 346 11.37 8.63 29.04
C TRP A 346 12.57 7.91 28.45
N ASP A 347 12.92 8.25 27.23
CA ASP A 347 14.14 7.78 26.55
C ASP A 347 14.51 8.71 25.38
N PRO A 348 15.40 9.70 25.63
CA PRO A 348 15.83 10.62 24.59
C PRO A 348 16.53 9.94 23.40
N ASP A 349 17.21 8.81 23.65
CA ASP A 349 17.85 8.03 22.61
C ASP A 349 16.80 7.36 21.70
N TYR A 350 15.73 6.81 22.26
CA TYR A 350 14.64 6.28 21.42
C TYR A 350 13.87 7.41 20.73
N ALA A 351 13.56 8.48 21.45
CA ALA A 351 12.71 9.57 20.97
C ALA A 351 13.23 10.19 19.66
N THR A 352 14.55 10.39 19.56
CA THR A 352 15.15 11.26 18.54
C THR A 352 16.22 10.60 17.65
N ASN A 353 16.65 9.37 17.98
CA ASN A 353 17.74 8.71 17.27
C ASN A 353 17.20 7.66 16.26
N PRO A 354 17.37 7.88 14.95
CA PRO A 354 16.92 6.92 13.93
C PRO A 354 17.69 5.58 13.99
N ASN A 355 18.84 5.54 14.68
CA ASN A 355 19.65 4.32 14.82
C ASN A 355 19.29 3.51 16.09
N HIS A 356 18.27 3.92 16.84
CA HIS A 356 17.79 3.12 17.96
C HIS A 356 17.39 1.69 17.51
N PRO A 357 17.70 0.63 18.27
CA PRO A 357 17.46 -0.76 17.86
C PRO A 357 16.02 -1.04 17.41
N PHE A 358 15.03 -0.49 18.11
CA PHE A 358 13.64 -0.68 17.71
C PHE A 358 13.31 0.04 16.39
N THR A 359 13.77 1.27 16.19
CA THR A 359 13.58 2.00 14.92
C THR A 359 14.20 1.23 13.75
N ARG A 360 15.40 0.66 13.93
CA ARG A 360 16.03 -0.22 12.92
C ARG A 360 15.23 -1.51 12.72
N LYS A 361 14.67 -2.11 13.76
CA LYS A 361 13.82 -3.30 13.65
C LYS A 361 12.52 -3.03 12.88
N VAL A 362 11.93 -1.86 13.03
CA VAL A 362 10.81 -1.41 12.19
C VAL A 362 11.24 -1.30 10.72
N VAL A 363 12.43 -0.76 10.46
CA VAL A 363 12.98 -0.69 9.10
C VAL A 363 13.26 -2.10 8.53
N ASP A 364 13.71 -3.07 9.35
CA ASP A 364 13.86 -4.47 8.94
C ASP A 364 12.52 -5.07 8.48
N ALA A 365 11.43 -4.81 9.20
CA ALA A 365 10.07 -5.26 8.81
C ALA A 365 9.62 -4.63 7.48
N LEU A 366 9.88 -3.34 7.29
CA LEU A 366 9.59 -2.65 6.02
C LEU A 366 10.42 -3.20 4.85
N ASN A 367 11.67 -3.56 5.09
CA ASN A 367 12.55 -4.16 4.07
C ASN A 367 12.13 -5.58 3.70
N GLU A 368 11.51 -6.31 4.63
CA GLU A 368 10.91 -7.62 4.37
C GLU A 368 9.63 -7.54 3.52
N GLY A 369 9.02 -6.35 3.39
CA GLY A 369 7.82 -6.13 2.61
C GLY A 369 6.53 -6.05 3.46
N ILE A 370 6.66 -6.02 4.77
CA ILE A 370 5.54 -5.80 5.69
C ILE A 370 5.16 -4.32 5.68
N ILE A 371 3.88 -4.03 5.61
CA ILE A 371 3.34 -2.67 5.72
C ILE A 371 3.18 -2.31 7.20
N VAL A 372 3.71 -1.16 7.62
CA VAL A 372 3.72 -0.76 9.03
C VAL A 372 3.02 0.59 9.23
N LEU A 373 2.01 0.59 10.11
CA LEU A 373 1.31 1.80 10.56
C LEU A 373 1.56 2.02 12.05
N PHE A 374 1.70 3.29 12.43
CA PHE A 374 1.77 3.73 13.83
C PHE A 374 0.77 4.85 14.09
N ALA A 375 0.20 4.83 15.29
CA ALA A 375 -0.54 5.96 15.82
C ALA A 375 0.37 7.17 16.02
N ALA A 376 -0.14 8.38 15.74
CA ALA A 376 0.62 9.61 15.95
C ALA A 376 0.87 9.89 17.43
N GLY A 377 -0.02 9.46 18.31
CA GLY A 377 -0.02 9.74 19.74
C GLY A 377 -1.14 10.70 20.15
N ASN A 378 -1.29 10.91 21.46
CA ASN A 378 -2.39 11.68 22.01
C ASN A 378 -1.91 12.97 22.74
N CYS A 379 -0.81 13.54 22.26
CA CYS A 379 -0.17 14.73 22.86
C CYS A 379 -0.40 15.99 22.03
N GLY A 380 -1.58 16.15 21.41
CA GLY A 380 -1.95 17.37 20.70
C GLY A 380 -2.17 18.57 21.62
N SER A 381 -2.07 19.78 21.06
CA SER A 381 -2.02 21.04 21.86
C SER A 381 -3.34 21.42 22.54
N SER A 382 -4.51 20.91 22.06
CA SER A 382 -5.80 21.44 22.55
C SER A 382 -6.33 20.71 23.79
N CYS A 383 -6.12 19.41 23.88
CA CYS A 383 -6.53 18.59 25.03
C CYS A 383 -5.59 17.37 25.14
N PRO A 384 -4.31 17.57 25.46
CA PRO A 384 -3.34 16.49 25.53
C PRO A 384 -3.73 15.48 26.62
N ASP A 385 -3.38 14.22 26.43
CA ASP A 385 -3.42 13.18 27.46
C ASP A 385 -2.52 13.58 28.64
N GLY A 386 -2.95 13.30 29.87
CA GLY A 386 -2.20 13.65 31.08
C GLY A 386 -0.79 13.03 31.13
N ARG A 387 -0.54 11.94 30.42
CA ARG A 387 0.77 11.30 30.32
C ARG A 387 1.78 12.08 29.49
N CYS A 388 1.35 13.08 28.72
CA CYS A 388 2.22 13.88 27.87
C CYS A 388 3.14 14.84 28.65
N GLY A 389 2.76 15.21 29.87
CA GLY A 389 3.51 16.19 30.64
C GLY A 389 3.64 17.51 29.88
N THR A 390 4.89 17.95 29.65
CA THR A 390 5.21 19.16 28.86
C THR A 390 5.37 18.89 27.36
N ASP A 391 5.34 17.63 26.93
CA ASP A 391 5.60 17.23 25.56
C ASP A 391 4.29 17.14 24.76
N ASN A 392 3.72 18.28 24.49
CA ASN A 392 2.47 18.39 23.75
C ASN A 392 2.55 19.43 22.62
N GLY A 393 1.64 19.29 21.67
CA GLY A 393 1.53 20.19 20.53
C GLY A 393 2.62 20.01 19.46
N PRO A 394 2.78 21.01 18.60
CA PRO A 394 3.66 20.91 17.44
C PRO A 394 5.12 20.65 17.79
N GLY A 395 5.71 19.62 17.18
CA GLY A 395 7.13 19.29 17.32
C GLY A 395 7.52 18.58 18.61
N LYS A 396 6.57 18.33 19.50
CA LYS A 396 6.81 17.72 20.82
C LYS A 396 5.80 16.63 21.15
N SER A 397 5.39 15.85 20.18
CA SER A 397 4.32 14.90 20.42
C SER A 397 4.36 13.62 19.56
N ILE A 398 5.33 13.47 18.66
CA ILE A 398 5.52 12.27 17.82
C ILE A 398 6.97 11.82 17.91
N TRP A 399 7.23 10.73 18.64
CA TRP A 399 8.56 10.27 19.02
C TRP A 399 8.95 8.95 18.38
N GLY A 400 10.24 8.70 18.24
CA GLY A 400 10.83 7.43 17.84
C GLY A 400 10.28 6.87 16.54
N ALA A 401 10.04 5.56 16.50
CA ALA A 401 9.57 4.85 15.32
C ALA A 401 8.23 5.35 14.77
N ASN A 402 7.36 5.92 15.63
CA ASN A 402 6.08 6.51 15.21
C ASN A 402 6.28 7.69 14.24
N GLY A 403 7.39 8.41 14.37
CA GLY A 403 7.76 9.52 13.51
C GLY A 403 8.71 9.17 12.35
N HIS A 404 9.05 7.89 12.14
CA HIS A 404 10.03 7.52 11.11
C HIS A 404 9.49 7.79 9.68
N PRO A 405 10.30 8.33 8.74
CA PRO A 405 9.85 8.72 7.40
C PRO A 405 9.17 7.60 6.61
N ARG A 406 9.61 6.35 6.79
CA ARG A 406 9.10 5.21 6.02
C ARG A 406 7.82 4.60 6.57
N VAL A 407 7.46 4.79 7.84
CA VAL A 407 6.18 4.29 8.38
C VAL A 407 5.00 5.17 7.95
N MET A 408 3.79 4.66 8.05
CA MET A 408 2.58 5.47 7.99
C MET A 408 2.17 5.89 9.40
N THR A 409 2.23 7.20 9.67
CA THR A 409 1.84 7.78 10.95
C THR A 409 0.43 8.34 10.83
N VAL A 410 -0.48 7.86 11.66
CA VAL A 410 -1.92 8.11 11.56
C VAL A 410 -2.39 9.05 12.67
N GLY A 411 -2.84 10.23 12.29
CA GLY A 411 -3.56 11.18 13.15
C GLY A 411 -5.05 10.85 13.25
N ALA A 412 -5.78 11.54 14.12
CA ALA A 412 -7.18 11.29 14.37
C ALA A 412 -8.08 12.50 14.09
N VAL A 413 -9.21 12.21 13.45
CA VAL A 413 -10.37 13.09 13.28
C VAL A 413 -11.65 12.31 13.60
N ASN A 414 -12.77 12.99 13.85
CA ASN A 414 -14.04 12.29 13.93
C ASN A 414 -14.74 12.22 12.57
N LYS A 415 -15.78 11.42 12.47
CA LYS A 415 -16.57 11.23 11.24
C LYS A 415 -17.23 12.53 10.71
N ASN A 416 -17.40 13.54 11.55
CA ASN A 416 -17.90 14.85 11.16
C ASN A 416 -16.80 15.82 10.68
N GLU A 417 -15.59 15.27 10.45
CA GLU A 417 -14.41 15.99 9.97
C GLU A 417 -13.86 17.02 10.96
N GLN A 418 -14.23 16.90 12.24
CA GLN A 418 -13.65 17.70 13.28
C GLN A 418 -12.32 17.10 13.73
N PHE A 419 -11.34 17.96 13.90
CA PHE A 419 -10.04 17.58 14.40
C PHE A 419 -10.13 17.10 15.86
N ILE A 420 -9.48 15.99 16.19
CA ILE A 420 -9.37 15.53 17.58
C ILE A 420 -8.27 16.31 18.28
N GLY A 421 -8.63 17.09 19.32
CA GLY A 421 -7.72 18.05 19.92
C GLY A 421 -6.47 17.46 20.59
N TYR A 422 -6.53 16.21 21.04
CA TYR A 422 -5.37 15.50 21.57
C TYR A 422 -4.55 14.77 20.50
N SER A 423 -5.00 14.65 19.25
CA SER A 423 -4.18 14.01 18.22
C SER A 423 -2.84 14.71 18.06
N SER A 424 -1.76 13.95 18.21
CA SER A 424 -0.39 14.49 18.14
C SER A 424 -0.10 15.15 16.79
N GLN A 425 0.73 16.19 16.86
CA GLN A 425 0.98 17.14 15.76
C GLN A 425 2.44 17.14 15.35
N GLY A 426 2.66 17.27 14.05
CA GLY A 426 4.00 17.41 13.49
C GLY A 426 4.65 18.79 13.77
N PRO A 427 5.93 18.92 13.42
CA PRO A 427 6.81 17.87 12.89
C PRO A 427 7.12 16.79 13.91
N ALA A 428 7.39 15.55 13.46
CA ALA A 428 7.94 14.51 14.31
C ALA A 428 9.45 14.68 14.50
N ALA A 429 9.99 14.01 15.53
CA ALA A 429 11.42 14.06 15.79
C ALA A 429 12.29 13.52 14.63
N LEU A 430 11.79 12.54 13.87
CA LEU A 430 12.53 11.90 12.79
C LEU A 430 12.07 12.33 11.37
N ASP A 431 10.94 13.03 11.25
CA ASP A 431 10.41 13.47 9.94
C ASP A 431 9.58 14.75 10.10
N PRO A 432 9.92 15.84 9.39
CA PRO A 432 9.17 17.07 9.48
C PRO A 432 7.74 16.99 8.92
N GLN A 433 7.42 15.99 8.09
CA GLN A 433 6.12 15.85 7.44
C GLN A 433 5.28 14.73 8.09
N LYS A 434 5.03 14.83 9.40
CA LYS A 434 4.16 13.92 10.15
C LYS A 434 3.04 14.71 10.86
N PRO A 435 1.85 14.12 11.08
CA PRO A 435 1.43 12.78 10.62
C PRO A 435 1.36 12.72 9.08
N ASP A 436 1.27 11.49 8.52
CA ASP A 436 1.11 11.33 7.08
C ASP A 436 -0.30 11.70 6.61
N PHE A 437 -1.29 11.28 7.38
CA PHE A 437 -2.73 11.50 7.16
C PHE A 437 -3.52 11.20 8.44
N CYS A 438 -4.82 11.52 8.43
CA CYS A 438 -5.74 11.17 9.50
C CYS A 438 -6.70 10.03 9.09
N SER A 439 -7.18 9.32 10.13
CA SER A 439 -8.30 8.40 10.03
C SER A 439 -9.31 8.68 11.14
N ILE A 440 -10.37 7.88 11.24
CA ILE A 440 -11.53 8.18 12.08
C ILE A 440 -11.36 7.60 13.46
N SER A 441 -11.72 8.40 14.46
CA SER A 441 -11.82 8.06 15.89
C SER A 441 -13.15 8.59 16.46
N HIS A 442 -13.45 8.34 17.72
CA HIS A 442 -14.68 8.69 18.43
C HIS A 442 -15.94 8.07 17.76
N PHE A 443 -15.97 6.76 17.72
CA PHE A 443 -17.12 6.02 17.22
C PHE A 443 -17.46 4.83 18.14
N THR A 444 -18.70 4.37 18.12
CA THR A 444 -19.10 3.15 18.83
C THR A 444 -18.57 1.92 18.05
N GLY A 445 -17.63 1.19 18.63
CA GLY A 445 -17.02 -0.01 18.08
C GLY A 445 -16.93 -1.12 19.12
N PHE A 446 -15.72 -1.43 19.58
CA PHE A 446 -15.53 -2.37 20.69
C PHE A 446 -16.08 -1.81 22.00
N PHE A 447 -15.68 -0.58 22.34
CA PHE A 447 -16.25 0.18 23.46
C PHE A 447 -17.48 0.99 23.02
N THR A 448 -18.11 1.65 23.97
CA THR A 448 -19.15 2.63 23.69
C THR A 448 -18.63 3.79 22.85
N SER A 449 -17.35 4.11 23.00
CA SER A 449 -16.62 5.06 22.16
C SER A 449 -15.17 4.61 22.03
N ASP A 450 -14.80 4.08 20.86
CA ASP A 450 -13.40 3.80 20.54
C ASP A 450 -12.70 5.13 20.24
N SER A 451 -11.60 5.39 20.94
CA SER A 451 -10.98 6.72 20.99
C SER A 451 -9.46 6.68 20.81
N GLY A 452 -8.82 7.85 20.88
CA GLY A 452 -7.39 7.97 20.65
C GLY A 452 -6.99 7.91 19.18
N THR A 453 -5.75 8.21 18.91
CA THR A 453 -5.12 7.81 17.64
C THR A 453 -5.01 6.28 17.54
N SER A 454 -5.23 5.60 18.69
CA SER A 454 -5.33 4.15 18.78
C SER A 454 -6.50 3.55 18.01
N ALA A 455 -7.66 4.20 17.95
CA ALA A 455 -8.80 3.76 17.14
C ALA A 455 -8.59 4.14 15.65
N ALA A 456 -8.03 5.31 15.38
CA ALA A 456 -7.80 5.78 14.01
C ALA A 456 -6.83 4.89 13.23
N THR A 457 -5.78 4.38 13.89
CA THR A 457 -4.73 3.58 13.25
C THR A 457 -5.24 2.22 12.74
N PRO A 458 -5.95 1.40 13.51
CA PRO A 458 -6.50 0.13 13.02
C PRO A 458 -7.60 0.32 11.96
N ILE A 459 -8.39 1.40 12.00
CA ILE A 459 -9.28 1.76 10.88
C ILE A 459 -8.47 1.95 9.59
N ALA A 460 -7.35 2.70 9.65
CA ALA A 460 -6.47 2.84 8.50
C ALA A 460 -5.84 1.49 8.08
N ALA A 461 -5.41 0.66 9.03
CA ALA A 461 -4.83 -0.66 8.75
C ALA A 461 -5.83 -1.61 8.08
N GLY A 462 -7.10 -1.61 8.51
CA GLY A 462 -8.18 -2.34 7.85
C GLY A 462 -8.44 -1.84 6.43
N CYS A 463 -8.42 -0.53 6.20
CA CYS A 463 -8.49 0.03 4.85
C CYS A 463 -7.29 -0.42 3.98
N VAL A 464 -6.08 -0.44 4.53
CA VAL A 464 -4.87 -0.95 3.85
C VAL A 464 -5.01 -2.44 3.52
N ALA A 465 -5.64 -3.23 4.38
CA ALA A 465 -5.91 -4.65 4.10
C ALA A 465 -6.79 -4.84 2.86
N LEU A 466 -7.79 -3.98 2.65
CA LEU A 466 -8.62 -3.99 1.45
C LEU A 466 -7.81 -3.65 0.19
N LEU A 467 -6.94 -2.64 0.27
CA LEU A 467 -6.04 -2.26 -0.83
C LEU A 467 -5.06 -3.39 -1.16
N LYS A 468 -4.50 -4.02 -0.14
CA LYS A 468 -3.55 -5.12 -0.28
C LYS A 468 -4.22 -6.39 -0.87
N GLN A 469 -5.48 -6.68 -0.50
CA GLN A 469 -6.27 -7.74 -1.16
C GLN A 469 -6.47 -7.45 -2.64
N ALA A 470 -6.83 -6.22 -2.98
CA ALA A 470 -7.09 -5.82 -4.38
C ALA A 470 -5.82 -5.85 -5.24
N LYS A 471 -4.66 -5.54 -4.65
CA LYS A 471 -3.36 -5.58 -5.32
C LYS A 471 -2.27 -6.08 -4.35
N PRO A 472 -2.05 -7.40 -4.28
CA PRO A 472 -1.12 -8.04 -3.33
C PRO A 472 0.33 -7.55 -3.42
N SER A 473 0.75 -7.04 -4.57
CA SER A 473 2.11 -6.53 -4.79
C SER A 473 2.38 -5.12 -4.23
N LEU A 474 1.37 -4.46 -3.64
CA LEU A 474 1.56 -3.11 -3.09
C LEU A 474 2.63 -3.09 -2.01
N THR A 475 3.54 -2.14 -2.16
CA THR A 475 4.57 -1.82 -1.15
C THR A 475 4.07 -0.77 -0.17
N GLN A 476 4.79 -0.62 0.95
CA GLN A 476 4.59 0.46 1.93
C GLN A 476 4.46 1.84 1.26
N ASP A 477 5.42 2.18 0.40
CA ASP A 477 5.48 3.52 -0.22
C ASP A 477 4.34 3.74 -1.22
N GLN A 478 3.92 2.69 -1.93
CA GLN A 478 2.78 2.78 -2.86
C GLN A 478 1.46 2.99 -2.13
N VAL A 479 1.23 2.26 -1.02
CA VAL A 479 0.05 2.44 -0.19
C VAL A 479 0.04 3.83 0.44
N LYS A 480 1.15 4.22 1.07
CA LYS A 480 1.33 5.53 1.68
C LYS A 480 1.07 6.67 0.69
N THR A 481 1.66 6.58 -0.50
CA THR A 481 1.48 7.57 -1.58
C THR A 481 0.03 7.61 -2.06
N ALA A 482 -0.62 6.47 -2.27
CA ALA A 482 -2.00 6.42 -2.72
C ALA A 482 -2.95 7.05 -1.69
N LEU A 483 -2.80 6.71 -0.41
CA LEU A 483 -3.62 7.28 0.67
C LEU A 483 -3.39 8.78 0.83
N LYS A 484 -2.15 9.26 0.79
CA LYS A 484 -1.82 10.70 0.86
C LYS A 484 -2.39 11.49 -0.32
N ASN A 485 -2.20 10.99 -1.55
CA ASN A 485 -2.61 11.71 -2.76
C ASN A 485 -4.13 11.76 -2.96
N THR A 486 -4.88 10.87 -2.30
CA THR A 486 -6.34 10.82 -2.40
C THR A 486 -7.04 11.24 -1.11
N ALA A 487 -6.28 11.61 -0.09
CA ALA A 487 -6.83 12.10 1.16
C ALA A 487 -7.73 13.32 0.92
N LYS A 488 -8.77 13.44 1.73
CA LYS A 488 -9.58 14.66 1.78
C LYS A 488 -8.83 15.69 2.60
N ASP A 489 -8.35 16.70 1.94
CA ASP A 489 -7.70 17.83 2.58
C ASP A 489 -8.66 18.55 3.53
N ILE A 490 -8.22 18.81 4.74
CA ILE A 490 -8.95 19.53 5.79
C ILE A 490 -7.99 20.50 6.47
N GLY A 491 -8.50 21.70 6.79
CA GLY A 491 -7.67 22.75 7.40
C GLY A 491 -6.92 23.58 6.36
N PRO A 492 -5.68 23.96 6.63
CA PRO A 492 -4.83 24.66 5.65
C PRO A 492 -4.59 23.77 4.41
N ALA A 493 -4.64 24.38 3.22
CA ALA A 493 -4.52 23.64 1.97
C ALA A 493 -3.17 22.91 1.83
N GLY A 494 -3.24 21.63 1.48
CA GLY A 494 -2.08 20.76 1.33
C GLY A 494 -1.71 20.03 2.62
N TRP A 495 -0.45 19.59 2.74
CA TRP A 495 0.00 18.95 3.97
C TRP A 495 0.09 19.97 5.11
N ASP A 496 -0.49 19.65 6.25
CA ASP A 496 -0.36 20.42 7.49
C ASP A 496 0.01 19.54 8.69
N GLN A 497 0.49 20.20 9.76
CA GLN A 497 0.99 19.51 10.95
C GLN A 497 -0.07 18.77 11.77
N HIS A 498 -1.34 19.01 11.56
CA HIS A 498 -2.47 18.46 12.32
C HIS A 498 -3.09 17.26 11.64
N SER A 499 -3.36 17.39 10.34
CA SER A 499 -4.07 16.36 9.55
C SER A 499 -3.16 15.60 8.57
N GLY A 500 -1.91 16.01 8.44
CA GLY A 500 -1.05 15.50 7.38
C GLY A 500 -1.60 15.88 6.00
N ALA A 501 -1.79 14.90 5.13
CA ALA A 501 -2.45 15.08 3.84
C ALA A 501 -3.99 15.16 3.94
N GLY A 502 -4.56 15.05 5.14
CA GLY A 502 -6.01 15.02 5.36
C GLY A 502 -6.57 13.64 5.70
N ILE A 503 -7.88 13.46 5.55
CA ILE A 503 -8.59 12.22 5.90
C ILE A 503 -8.45 11.20 4.77
N ILE A 504 -8.03 9.98 5.08
CA ILE A 504 -7.89 8.91 4.07
C ILE A 504 -9.19 8.68 3.29
N ARG A 505 -9.05 8.34 2.01
CA ARG A 505 -10.13 7.98 1.10
C ARG A 505 -9.80 6.63 0.43
N PRO A 506 -9.99 5.52 1.14
CA PRO A 506 -9.52 4.21 0.66
C PRO A 506 -10.17 3.79 -0.66
N LYS A 507 -11.43 4.19 -0.94
CA LYS A 507 -12.05 3.91 -2.24
C LYS A 507 -11.33 4.64 -3.38
N GLN A 508 -11.03 5.93 -3.21
CA GLN A 508 -10.26 6.71 -4.19
C GLN A 508 -8.82 6.20 -4.31
N ALA A 509 -8.20 5.82 -3.19
CA ALA A 509 -6.89 5.18 -3.21
C ALA A 509 -6.90 3.87 -4.00
N LEU A 510 -7.93 3.01 -3.80
CA LEU A 510 -8.11 1.79 -4.57
C LEU A 510 -8.25 2.09 -6.07
N ASP A 511 -9.05 3.07 -6.44
CA ASP A 511 -9.23 3.45 -7.83
C ASP A 511 -7.92 3.92 -8.47
N THR A 512 -7.12 4.68 -7.73
CA THR A 512 -5.79 5.14 -8.18
C THR A 512 -4.80 3.98 -8.30
N ILE A 513 -4.84 3.01 -7.38
CA ILE A 513 -3.99 1.83 -7.38
C ILE A 513 -4.40 0.84 -8.48
N ALA A 514 -5.70 0.70 -8.71
CA ALA A 514 -6.24 -0.13 -9.78
C ALA A 514 -5.94 0.47 -11.17
N ALA A 515 -5.87 1.79 -11.25
CA ALA A 515 -5.30 2.49 -12.39
C ALA A 515 -3.77 2.40 -12.34
N SER A 516 -3.20 1.22 -12.52
CA SER A 516 -1.81 1.12 -12.97
C SER A 516 -1.72 1.96 -14.25
N PRO A 517 -0.67 2.78 -14.46
CA PRO A 517 -0.46 3.43 -15.75
C PRO A 517 -0.51 2.32 -16.80
N SER A 518 -1.62 2.26 -17.54
CA SER A 518 -1.82 1.20 -18.51
C SER A 518 -0.81 1.46 -19.62
N ALA A 519 0.11 0.53 -19.79
CA ALA A 519 0.86 0.49 -21.02
C ALA A 519 -0.17 0.51 -22.16
N SER A 520 -0.07 1.49 -23.04
CA SER A 520 -0.89 1.55 -24.23
C SER A 520 -0.17 0.88 -25.38
N GLY A 521 -0.91 0.24 -26.24
CA GLY A 521 -0.39 -0.48 -27.38
C GLY A 521 -1.39 -1.53 -27.86
N PRO A 522 -1.06 -2.30 -28.86
CA PRO A 522 -1.95 -3.36 -29.36
C PRO A 522 -2.08 -4.57 -28.41
N VAL A 523 -1.30 -4.59 -27.33
CA VAL A 523 -1.40 -5.59 -26.26
C VAL A 523 -1.57 -4.88 -24.93
N VAL A 524 -2.58 -5.28 -24.18
CA VAL A 524 -2.93 -4.67 -22.91
C VAL A 524 -3.35 -5.71 -21.86
N ALA A 525 -3.06 -5.43 -20.60
CA ALA A 525 -3.54 -6.19 -19.46
C ALA A 525 -4.40 -5.27 -18.59
N TRP A 526 -5.60 -5.69 -18.22
CA TRP A 526 -6.46 -4.94 -17.31
C TRP A 526 -6.64 -5.62 -15.93
N GLY A 527 -5.93 -6.69 -15.70
CA GLY A 527 -5.92 -7.41 -14.42
C GLY A 527 -4.96 -8.59 -14.43
N PRO A 528 -4.72 -9.20 -13.27
CA PRO A 528 -3.91 -10.42 -13.18
C PRO A 528 -4.47 -11.53 -14.05
N ASN A 529 -3.59 -12.27 -14.71
CA ASN A 529 -3.95 -13.37 -15.60
C ASN A 529 -4.87 -12.98 -16.76
N ARG A 530 -4.85 -11.70 -17.16
CA ARG A 530 -5.61 -11.23 -18.33
C ARG A 530 -4.71 -10.47 -19.30
N LEU A 531 -4.78 -10.87 -20.57
CA LEU A 531 -4.19 -10.16 -21.70
C LEU A 531 -5.22 -10.02 -22.81
N ASP A 532 -5.20 -8.91 -23.50
CA ASP A 532 -5.99 -8.66 -24.69
C ASP A 532 -5.05 -8.19 -25.81
N VAL A 533 -5.11 -8.85 -26.95
CA VAL A 533 -4.22 -8.66 -28.11
C VAL A 533 -5.06 -8.28 -29.32
N PHE A 534 -4.70 -7.16 -29.95
CA PHE A 534 -5.41 -6.64 -31.10
C PHE A 534 -4.45 -6.57 -32.29
N VAL A 535 -4.89 -7.04 -33.42
CA VAL A 535 -4.11 -7.08 -34.65
C VAL A 535 -4.98 -6.72 -35.88
N VAL A 536 -4.35 -6.27 -36.97
CA VAL A 536 -5.02 -6.05 -38.22
C VAL A 536 -4.65 -7.21 -39.15
N GLY A 537 -5.66 -7.87 -39.68
CA GLY A 537 -5.52 -8.98 -40.62
C GLY A 537 -5.21 -8.55 -42.06
N SER A 538 -5.05 -9.52 -42.95
CA SER A 538 -4.81 -9.30 -44.40
C SER A 538 -5.96 -8.65 -45.15
N ASP A 539 -7.17 -8.75 -44.60
CA ASP A 539 -8.41 -8.09 -45.08
C ASP A 539 -8.54 -6.66 -44.54
N SER A 540 -7.55 -6.18 -43.78
CA SER A 540 -7.54 -4.90 -43.07
C SER A 540 -8.56 -4.77 -41.93
N ALA A 541 -9.27 -5.84 -41.57
CA ALA A 541 -10.15 -5.82 -40.43
C ALA A 541 -9.37 -5.91 -39.11
N LEU A 542 -9.96 -5.35 -38.05
CA LEU A 542 -9.45 -5.50 -36.68
C LEU A 542 -9.81 -6.87 -36.16
N TYR A 543 -8.87 -7.52 -35.52
CA TYR A 543 -9.02 -8.81 -34.86
C TYR A 543 -8.57 -8.76 -33.43
N HIS A 544 -9.26 -9.52 -32.57
CA HIS A 544 -9.03 -9.61 -31.15
C HIS A 544 -8.82 -11.04 -30.68
N LYS A 545 -7.91 -11.24 -29.74
CA LYS A 545 -7.79 -12.45 -28.97
C LYS A 545 -7.38 -12.13 -27.53
N TRP A 546 -7.64 -13.07 -26.62
CA TRP A 546 -7.40 -12.80 -25.21
C TRP A 546 -6.91 -14.04 -24.46
N TRP A 547 -6.14 -13.82 -23.40
CA TRP A 547 -5.82 -14.79 -22.36
C TRP A 547 -6.75 -14.58 -21.19
N ASN A 548 -7.38 -15.65 -20.67
CA ASN A 548 -8.34 -15.58 -19.57
C ASN A 548 -7.81 -16.17 -18.26
N GLY A 549 -6.50 -16.39 -18.16
CA GLY A 549 -5.86 -17.01 -17.01
C GLY A 549 -5.63 -18.52 -17.16
N ALA A 550 -6.35 -19.16 -18.11
CA ALA A 550 -6.26 -20.61 -18.34
C ALA A 550 -6.02 -20.99 -19.81
N ALA A 551 -6.63 -20.24 -20.73
CA ALA A 551 -6.55 -20.54 -22.16
C ALA A 551 -6.68 -19.26 -23.00
N TRP A 552 -6.18 -19.35 -24.24
CA TRP A 552 -6.39 -18.33 -25.25
C TRP A 552 -7.81 -18.42 -25.83
N GLY A 553 -8.51 -17.28 -25.87
CA GLY A 553 -9.79 -17.12 -26.56
C GLY A 553 -9.63 -16.38 -27.89
N PRO A 554 -10.48 -16.67 -28.90
CA PRO A 554 -11.43 -17.77 -28.95
C PRO A 554 -10.78 -19.17 -29.05
N SER A 555 -9.52 -19.26 -29.44
CA SER A 555 -8.63 -20.43 -29.39
C SER A 555 -7.18 -19.97 -29.54
N LEU A 556 -6.19 -20.88 -29.39
CA LEU A 556 -4.77 -20.56 -29.55
C LEU A 556 -4.46 -19.90 -30.91
N THR A 557 -5.06 -20.36 -32.01
CA THR A 557 -4.82 -19.84 -33.34
C THR A 557 -6.00 -19.06 -33.95
N GLY A 558 -7.15 -19.01 -33.22
CA GLY A 558 -8.32 -18.25 -33.65
C GLY A 558 -8.32 -16.81 -33.20
N TYR A 559 -9.12 -16.00 -33.86
CA TYR A 559 -9.32 -14.57 -33.57
C TYR A 559 -10.80 -14.20 -33.69
N GLU A 560 -11.25 -13.28 -32.84
CA GLU A 560 -12.55 -12.62 -32.96
C GLU A 560 -12.47 -11.51 -34.01
N ASN A 561 -13.28 -11.59 -35.08
CA ASN A 561 -13.31 -10.54 -36.06
C ASN A 561 -14.14 -9.35 -35.57
N MET A 562 -13.53 -8.19 -35.46
CA MET A 562 -14.14 -6.95 -34.98
C MET A 562 -14.50 -5.98 -36.11
N GLY A 563 -14.35 -6.41 -37.37
CA GLY A 563 -14.70 -5.64 -38.57
C GLY A 563 -13.81 -4.41 -38.79
N GLY A 564 -14.35 -3.45 -39.55
CA GLY A 564 -13.65 -2.23 -39.94
C GLY A 564 -12.69 -2.43 -41.11
N VAL A 565 -12.13 -1.32 -41.62
CA VAL A 565 -11.00 -1.30 -42.55
C VAL A 565 -9.96 -0.32 -41.97
N CYS A 566 -8.97 -0.88 -41.28
CA CYS A 566 -8.00 -0.14 -40.51
C CYS A 566 -6.73 0.14 -41.31
N ILE A 567 -6.35 1.41 -41.46
CA ILE A 567 -5.10 1.81 -42.12
C ILE A 567 -3.94 2.00 -41.13
N SER A 568 -4.20 2.10 -39.81
CA SER A 568 -3.22 2.15 -38.73
C SER A 568 -3.12 0.82 -37.96
N SER A 569 -2.05 0.64 -37.19
CA SER A 569 -2.06 -0.29 -36.07
C SER A 569 -3.14 0.11 -35.04
N PRO A 570 -3.74 -0.85 -34.30
CA PRO A 570 -4.64 -0.52 -33.21
C PRO A 570 -3.86 0.03 -32.02
N GLU A 571 -4.46 0.96 -31.31
CA GLU A 571 -3.98 1.43 -30.03
C GLU A 571 -5.05 1.18 -28.99
N VAL A 572 -4.67 0.57 -27.87
CA VAL A 572 -5.60 0.10 -26.85
C VAL A 572 -5.14 0.53 -25.48
N VAL A 573 -6.09 0.86 -24.64
CA VAL A 573 -5.86 1.21 -23.25
C VAL A 573 -6.96 0.62 -22.38
N SER A 574 -6.64 0.36 -21.12
CA SER A 574 -7.61 0.06 -20.09
C SER A 574 -7.50 1.10 -18.96
N TRP A 575 -8.62 1.62 -18.48
CA TRP A 575 -8.66 2.45 -17.29
C TRP A 575 -9.23 1.73 -16.05
N GLY A 576 -9.45 0.44 -16.15
CA GLY A 576 -9.92 -0.38 -15.04
C GLY A 576 -10.28 -1.81 -15.45
N PRO A 577 -10.55 -2.68 -14.48
CA PRO A 577 -10.98 -4.05 -14.76
C PRO A 577 -12.21 -4.12 -15.64
N ASN A 578 -12.22 -5.08 -16.59
CA ASN A 578 -13.32 -5.26 -17.54
C ASN A 578 -13.59 -4.05 -18.45
N ARG A 579 -12.61 -3.18 -18.65
CA ARG A 579 -12.71 -2.07 -19.58
C ARG A 579 -11.55 -2.07 -20.57
N LEU A 580 -11.89 -1.96 -21.85
CA LEU A 580 -10.93 -1.70 -22.94
C LEU A 580 -11.47 -0.58 -23.81
N ASP A 581 -10.58 0.28 -24.28
CA ASP A 581 -10.85 1.31 -25.25
C ASP A 581 -9.86 1.18 -26.41
N VAL A 582 -10.37 0.96 -27.64
CA VAL A 582 -9.59 0.63 -28.83
C VAL A 582 -9.75 1.74 -29.86
N PHE A 583 -8.64 2.23 -30.37
CA PHE A 583 -8.58 3.31 -31.36
C PHE A 583 -7.86 2.84 -32.62
N VAL A 584 -8.47 3.15 -33.78
CA VAL A 584 -7.91 2.85 -35.09
C VAL A 584 -8.16 4.03 -36.05
N VAL A 585 -7.36 4.11 -37.12
CA VAL A 585 -7.61 5.06 -38.20
C VAL A 585 -8.21 4.30 -39.36
N GLY A 586 -9.35 4.79 -39.88
CA GLY A 586 -10.02 4.22 -41.01
C GLY A 586 -9.55 4.77 -42.37
N THR A 587 -10.05 4.23 -43.49
CA THR A 587 -9.65 4.58 -44.86
C THR A 587 -9.89 6.05 -45.24
N ASN A 588 -10.78 6.73 -44.53
CA ASN A 588 -11.00 8.18 -44.69
C ASN A 588 -10.05 9.03 -43.82
N SER A 589 -9.05 8.41 -43.24
CA SER A 589 -8.09 8.99 -42.29
C SER A 589 -8.71 9.53 -41.00
N ALA A 590 -9.98 9.28 -40.72
CA ALA A 590 -10.59 9.64 -39.45
C ALA A 590 -10.23 8.67 -38.32
N LEU A 591 -10.20 9.17 -37.09
CA LEU A 591 -10.06 8.37 -35.89
C LEU A 591 -11.39 7.66 -35.61
N TYR A 592 -11.30 6.39 -35.25
CA TYR A 592 -12.43 5.56 -34.84
C TYR A 592 -12.17 4.91 -33.50
N HIS A 593 -13.23 4.80 -32.67
CA HIS A 593 -13.20 4.28 -31.33
C HIS A 593 -14.22 3.15 -31.16
N LYS A 594 -13.84 2.16 -30.37
CA LYS A 594 -14.75 1.16 -29.81
C LYS A 594 -14.29 0.74 -28.42
N TRP A 595 -15.21 0.16 -27.65
CA TRP A 595 -14.90 -0.16 -26.26
C TRP A 595 -15.54 -1.48 -25.81
N TRP A 596 -14.90 -2.15 -24.86
CA TRP A 596 -15.45 -3.22 -24.05
C TRP A 596 -15.94 -2.65 -22.72
N ASN A 597 -17.17 -2.96 -22.30
CA ASN A 597 -17.76 -2.44 -21.07
C ASN A 597 -17.90 -3.50 -19.95
N GLY A 598 -17.23 -4.63 -20.10
CA GLY A 598 -17.34 -5.77 -19.19
C GLY A 598 -18.35 -6.83 -19.61
N ALA A 599 -19.27 -6.49 -20.52
CA ALA A 599 -20.33 -7.41 -20.98
C ALA A 599 -20.43 -7.49 -22.51
N ALA A 600 -20.22 -6.38 -23.21
CA ALA A 600 -20.35 -6.30 -24.65
C ALA A 600 -19.41 -5.24 -25.26
N TRP A 601 -19.13 -5.40 -26.54
CA TRP A 601 -18.45 -4.39 -27.35
C TRP A 601 -19.42 -3.26 -27.74
N GLY A 602 -19.02 -2.02 -27.49
CA GLY A 602 -19.69 -0.83 -27.97
C GLY A 602 -18.96 -0.18 -29.14
N PRO A 603 -19.69 0.48 -30.09
CA PRO A 603 -21.15 0.49 -30.19
C PRO A 603 -21.76 -0.86 -30.62
N SER A 604 -20.97 -1.77 -31.19
CA SER A 604 -21.27 -3.18 -31.45
C SER A 604 -19.97 -3.93 -31.74
N LEU A 605 -20.00 -5.24 -31.88
CA LEU A 605 -18.81 -6.05 -32.16
C LEU A 605 -18.05 -5.55 -33.41
N THR A 606 -18.77 -5.18 -34.48
CA THR A 606 -18.15 -4.70 -35.72
C THR A 606 -18.35 -3.22 -35.98
N GLY A 607 -19.08 -2.51 -35.12
CA GLY A 607 -19.30 -1.06 -35.19
C GLY A 607 -18.20 -0.25 -34.54
N TYR A 608 -18.09 1.02 -34.95
CA TYR A 608 -17.13 1.99 -34.44
C TYR A 608 -17.78 3.36 -34.30
N GLU A 609 -17.37 4.10 -33.27
CA GLU A 609 -17.69 5.51 -33.10
C GLU A 609 -16.74 6.35 -33.95
N ASN A 610 -17.26 7.19 -34.83
CA ASN A 610 -16.42 8.08 -35.64
C ASN A 610 -16.07 9.34 -34.85
N MET A 611 -14.77 9.53 -34.62
CA MET A 611 -14.24 10.66 -33.83
C MET A 611 -13.65 11.78 -34.71
N GLY A 612 -13.83 11.69 -36.04
CA GLY A 612 -13.38 12.71 -36.99
C GLY A 612 -11.87 12.82 -37.12
N GLY A 613 -11.43 14.00 -37.57
CA GLY A 613 -10.02 14.30 -37.84
C GLY A 613 -9.56 13.81 -39.19
N ILE A 614 -8.35 14.25 -39.59
CA ILE A 614 -7.55 13.69 -40.71
C ILE A 614 -6.18 13.37 -40.11
N ILE A 615 -6.02 12.11 -39.72
CA ILE A 615 -4.90 11.63 -38.91
C ILE A 615 -3.76 11.11 -39.80
N GLN A 616 -2.55 11.55 -39.51
CA GLN A 616 -1.32 10.96 -40.06
C GLN A 616 -0.72 9.98 -39.02
N GLY A 617 -0.42 8.76 -39.48
CA GLY A 617 0.20 7.76 -38.63
C GLY A 617 -0.77 7.03 -37.69
N GLN A 618 -0.31 6.75 -36.48
CA GLN A 618 -1.03 5.96 -35.48
C GLN A 618 -1.51 6.86 -34.33
N PRO A 619 -2.71 6.64 -33.79
CA PRO A 619 -3.11 7.28 -32.54
C PRO A 619 -2.28 6.77 -31.38
N LYS A 620 -2.20 7.54 -30.30
CA LYS A 620 -1.67 7.10 -29.01
C LYS A 620 -2.68 7.45 -27.93
N VAL A 621 -2.92 6.55 -27.02
CA VAL A 621 -3.88 6.75 -25.94
C VAL A 621 -3.29 6.39 -24.59
N VAL A 622 -3.58 7.17 -23.58
CA VAL A 622 -3.24 6.86 -22.18
C VAL A 622 -4.44 7.10 -21.28
N SER A 623 -4.38 6.50 -20.11
CA SER A 623 -5.29 6.78 -19.01
C SER A 623 -4.49 7.00 -17.73
N TRP A 624 -4.79 8.05 -16.99
CA TRP A 624 -4.22 8.31 -15.66
C TRP A 624 -5.22 8.05 -14.53
N GLY A 625 -6.39 7.53 -14.85
CA GLY A 625 -7.40 7.20 -13.84
C GLY A 625 -8.69 6.63 -14.43
N PRO A 626 -9.58 6.11 -13.59
CA PRO A 626 -10.88 5.61 -14.01
C PRO A 626 -11.71 6.66 -14.73
N ASN A 627 -12.42 6.24 -15.78
CA ASN A 627 -13.24 7.12 -16.60
C ASN A 627 -12.48 8.29 -17.25
N ARG A 628 -11.16 8.16 -17.41
CA ARG A 628 -10.34 9.13 -18.12
C ARG A 628 -9.57 8.50 -19.26
N LEU A 629 -9.64 9.12 -20.43
CA LEU A 629 -8.80 8.79 -21.59
C LEU A 629 -8.23 10.08 -22.16
N ASP A 630 -6.98 10.01 -22.60
CA ASP A 630 -6.32 11.08 -23.31
C ASP A 630 -5.73 10.51 -24.60
N VAL A 631 -6.20 11.00 -25.75
CA VAL A 631 -5.89 10.49 -27.09
C VAL A 631 -5.11 11.53 -27.87
N PHE A 632 -3.99 11.13 -28.42
CA PHE A 632 -3.06 11.97 -29.15
C PHE A 632 -2.92 11.48 -30.60
N VAL A 633 -3.00 12.40 -31.53
CA VAL A 633 -2.88 12.12 -32.97
C VAL A 633 -2.08 13.22 -33.66
N VAL A 634 -1.42 12.87 -34.77
CA VAL A 634 -0.72 13.83 -35.60
C VAL A 634 -1.61 14.21 -36.79
N GLY A 635 -1.82 15.50 -37.00
CA GLY A 635 -2.57 16.02 -38.13
C GLY A 635 -1.74 16.19 -39.39
N THR A 636 -2.39 16.53 -40.50
CA THR A 636 -1.74 16.74 -41.81
C THR A 636 -0.76 17.90 -41.82
N ASP A 637 -0.86 18.83 -40.90
CA ASP A 637 0.08 19.95 -40.66
C ASP A 637 1.30 19.54 -39.81
N ARG A 638 1.38 18.24 -39.42
CA ARG A 638 2.37 17.64 -38.52
C ARG A 638 2.32 18.19 -37.08
N SER A 639 1.24 18.89 -36.70
CA SER A 639 1.04 19.27 -35.31
C SER A 639 0.44 18.11 -34.53
N LEU A 640 0.72 18.09 -33.19
CA LEU A 640 0.07 17.17 -32.27
C LEU A 640 -1.31 17.70 -31.94
N TYR A 641 -2.27 16.81 -31.95
CA TYR A 641 -3.65 17.09 -31.55
C TYR A 641 -4.06 16.17 -30.42
N HIS A 642 -4.85 16.71 -29.49
CA HIS A 642 -5.30 16.04 -28.29
C HIS A 642 -6.82 16.06 -28.19
N LYS A 643 -7.39 14.99 -27.68
CA LYS A 643 -8.76 14.91 -27.18
C LYS A 643 -8.83 14.00 -25.97
N TRP A 644 -9.88 14.18 -25.17
CA TRP A 644 -10.01 13.43 -23.92
C TRP A 644 -11.44 13.02 -23.63
N TRP A 645 -11.59 11.92 -22.92
CA TRP A 645 -12.82 11.49 -22.25
C TRP A 645 -12.75 11.88 -20.77
N ASN A 646 -13.79 12.55 -20.25
CA ASN A 646 -13.84 13.04 -18.87
C ASN A 646 -14.76 12.21 -17.96
N GLY A 647 -15.19 11.03 -18.40
CA GLY A 647 -16.15 10.18 -17.70
C GLY A 647 -17.59 10.34 -18.19
N SER A 648 -17.91 11.43 -18.93
CA SER A 648 -19.25 11.71 -19.41
C SER A 648 -19.33 12.18 -20.88
N ALA A 649 -18.28 12.85 -21.35
CA ALA A 649 -18.24 13.40 -22.69
C ALA A 649 -16.82 13.49 -23.24
N TRP A 650 -16.70 13.48 -24.57
CA TRP A 650 -15.45 13.77 -25.26
C TRP A 650 -15.18 15.27 -25.30
N GLY A 651 -13.99 15.67 -24.86
CA GLY A 651 -13.48 17.04 -25.03
C GLY A 651 -12.46 17.13 -26.18
N PRO A 652 -12.37 18.31 -26.84
CA PRO A 652 -13.28 19.44 -26.76
C PRO A 652 -14.67 19.17 -27.34
N SER A 653 -14.82 18.14 -28.18
CA SER A 653 -16.08 17.56 -28.66
C SER A 653 -15.81 16.17 -29.26
N LEU A 654 -16.84 15.41 -29.65
CA LEU A 654 -16.68 14.10 -30.26
C LEU A 654 -15.75 14.11 -31.46
N THR A 655 -15.84 15.13 -32.31
CA THR A 655 -15.02 15.26 -33.53
C THR A 655 -13.98 16.36 -33.47
N GLY A 656 -13.93 17.15 -32.41
CA GLY A 656 -12.97 18.23 -32.22
C GLY A 656 -11.68 17.75 -31.57
N TYR A 657 -10.63 18.56 -31.71
CA TYR A 657 -9.30 18.32 -31.15
C TYR A 657 -8.66 19.61 -30.65
N GLU A 658 -7.91 19.56 -29.58
CA GLU A 658 -7.05 20.62 -29.10
C GLU A 658 -5.71 20.58 -29.82
N ASN A 659 -5.24 21.69 -30.37
CA ASN A 659 -3.93 21.74 -31.06
C ASN A 659 -2.81 22.02 -30.05
N LEU A 660 -1.88 21.07 -29.90
CA LEU A 660 -0.71 21.15 -29.03
C LEU A 660 0.57 21.57 -29.75
N GLY A 661 0.47 21.94 -31.03
CA GLY A 661 1.60 22.42 -31.83
C GLY A 661 2.60 21.35 -32.21
N GLY A 662 3.82 21.81 -32.51
CA GLY A 662 4.91 20.94 -32.93
C GLY A 662 5.05 20.82 -34.46
N LYS A 663 6.13 20.17 -34.90
CA LYS A 663 6.40 19.70 -36.25
C LYS A 663 6.99 18.30 -36.16
N ILE A 664 6.12 17.32 -36.11
CA ILE A 664 6.37 15.95 -35.67
C ILE A 664 6.67 15.07 -36.88
N VAL A 665 7.66 14.20 -36.70
CA VAL A 665 7.96 13.10 -37.60
C VAL A 665 7.57 11.79 -36.94
N GLY A 666 6.67 11.01 -37.57
CA GLY A 666 6.17 9.75 -37.00
C GLY A 666 5.04 9.93 -36.01
N ASN A 667 5.01 9.12 -34.98
CA ASN A 667 3.96 9.05 -34.00
C ASN A 667 4.41 9.62 -32.64
N PRO A 668 3.52 10.15 -31.81
CA PRO A 668 3.86 10.48 -30.44
C PRO A 668 4.04 9.20 -29.61
N GLU A 669 4.85 9.27 -28.57
CA GLU A 669 4.86 8.31 -27.48
C GLU A 669 4.42 9.00 -26.19
N VAL A 670 3.57 8.36 -25.42
CA VAL A 670 2.89 9.00 -24.28
C VAL A 670 2.87 8.05 -23.09
N VAL A 671 3.07 8.61 -21.92
CA VAL A 671 3.05 7.88 -20.65
C VAL A 671 2.39 8.71 -19.55
N CYS A 672 1.76 8.02 -18.59
CA CYS A 672 1.31 8.60 -17.33
C CYS A 672 2.08 7.92 -16.19
N TRP A 673 2.56 8.67 -15.22
CA TRP A 673 3.19 8.11 -14.02
C TRP A 673 2.42 8.44 -12.73
N GLY A 674 1.27 9.06 -12.86
CA GLY A 674 0.38 9.38 -11.75
C GLY A 674 -0.87 10.10 -12.23
N PRO A 675 -1.85 10.30 -11.32
CA PRO A 675 -3.06 11.05 -11.62
C PRO A 675 -2.73 12.47 -12.10
N ASN A 676 -3.49 12.95 -13.07
CA ASN A 676 -3.32 14.29 -13.64
C ASN A 676 -1.92 14.58 -14.22
N ARG A 677 -1.16 13.53 -14.54
CA ARG A 677 0.15 13.70 -15.18
C ARG A 677 0.22 12.92 -16.48
N ILE A 678 0.61 13.62 -17.56
CA ILE A 678 0.88 13.03 -18.87
C ILE A 678 2.21 13.58 -19.35
N ASP A 679 3.07 12.72 -19.89
CA ASP A 679 4.31 13.08 -20.50
C ASP A 679 4.35 12.55 -21.94
N ILE A 680 4.67 13.42 -22.90
CA ILE A 680 4.62 13.17 -24.34
C ILE A 680 6.00 13.39 -24.95
N PHE A 681 6.43 12.41 -25.75
CA PHE A 681 7.71 12.46 -26.45
C PHE A 681 7.49 12.32 -27.95
N VAL A 682 8.13 13.18 -28.73
CA VAL A 682 8.04 13.18 -30.19
C VAL A 682 9.40 13.44 -30.81
N VAL A 683 9.58 12.99 -32.06
CA VAL A 683 10.72 13.39 -32.86
C VAL A 683 10.34 14.55 -33.77
N GLY A 684 11.09 15.63 -33.70
CA GLY A 684 10.92 16.79 -34.55
C GLY A 684 11.44 16.62 -35.96
N THR A 685 11.14 17.56 -36.86
CA THR A 685 11.65 17.56 -38.23
C THR A 685 13.17 17.75 -38.35
N ASP A 686 13.79 18.19 -37.27
CA ASP A 686 15.26 18.26 -37.10
C ASP A 686 15.87 16.98 -36.53
N SER A 687 15.04 15.92 -36.36
CA SER A 687 15.39 14.64 -35.75
C SER A 687 15.74 14.71 -34.28
N ALA A 688 15.54 15.83 -33.59
CA ALA A 688 15.72 15.89 -32.14
C ALA A 688 14.51 15.34 -31.40
N LEU A 689 14.76 14.83 -30.19
CA LEU A 689 13.69 14.45 -29.26
C LEU A 689 13.11 15.71 -28.62
N TYR A 690 11.79 15.74 -28.53
CA TYR A 690 11.05 16.81 -27.88
C TYR A 690 10.10 16.25 -26.83
N HIS A 691 9.93 16.99 -25.72
CA HIS A 691 9.10 16.64 -24.59
C HIS A 691 8.05 17.71 -24.31
N LYS A 692 6.88 17.27 -23.90
CA LYS A 692 5.78 18.12 -23.44
C LYS A 692 5.05 17.36 -22.32
N TRP A 693 4.46 18.09 -21.37
CA TRP A 693 3.75 17.46 -20.25
C TRP A 693 2.48 18.20 -19.83
N TRP A 694 1.54 17.47 -19.28
CA TRP A 694 0.41 17.97 -18.53
C TRP A 694 0.70 17.84 -17.04
N ASN A 695 0.50 18.89 -16.23
CA ASN A 695 0.80 18.90 -14.81
C ASN A 695 -0.45 18.89 -13.90
N GLY A 696 -1.62 18.58 -14.46
CA GLY A 696 -2.90 18.60 -13.77
C GLY A 696 -3.71 19.88 -14.01
N SER A 697 -3.06 20.97 -14.45
CA SER A 697 -3.71 22.26 -14.66
C SER A 697 -3.36 22.91 -16.00
N ALA A 698 -2.17 22.70 -16.51
CA ALA A 698 -1.68 23.33 -17.75
C ALA A 698 -0.67 22.44 -18.49
N TRP A 699 -0.57 22.66 -19.79
CA TRP A 699 0.48 22.07 -20.63
C TRP A 699 1.81 22.79 -20.42
N GLY A 700 2.86 22.05 -20.16
CA GLY A 700 4.23 22.57 -20.14
C GLY A 700 5.02 22.15 -21.39
N PRO A 701 5.99 22.99 -21.81
CA PRO A 701 6.34 24.31 -21.30
C PRO A 701 5.29 25.40 -21.62
N SER A 702 4.40 25.16 -22.57
CA SER A 702 3.20 25.95 -22.90
C SER A 702 2.26 25.10 -23.76
N LEU A 703 1.05 25.60 -24.10
CA LEU A 703 0.07 24.86 -24.90
C LEU A 703 0.69 24.33 -26.22
N THR A 704 1.45 25.16 -26.92
CA THR A 704 2.05 24.78 -28.22
C THR A 704 3.57 24.68 -28.19
N GLY A 705 4.22 25.01 -27.08
CA GLY A 705 5.68 24.91 -26.90
C GLY A 705 6.13 23.48 -26.59
N TRP A 706 7.40 23.21 -26.82
CA TRP A 706 8.05 21.93 -26.61
C TRP A 706 9.43 22.13 -26.00
N GLU A 707 9.82 21.24 -25.08
CA GLU A 707 11.15 21.17 -24.50
C GLU A 707 12.06 20.38 -25.44
N ASN A 708 13.14 20.97 -25.92
CA ASN A 708 14.10 20.26 -26.78
C ASN A 708 15.06 19.43 -25.93
N MET A 709 15.06 18.12 -26.16
CA MET A 709 15.88 17.16 -25.43
C MET A 709 17.12 16.69 -26.24
N GLY A 710 17.36 17.30 -27.38
CA GLY A 710 18.53 17.00 -28.22
C GLY A 710 18.49 15.65 -28.91
N GLY A 711 19.67 15.16 -29.26
CA GLY A 711 19.85 13.91 -29.99
C GLY A 711 19.63 14.03 -31.49
N THR A 712 19.97 12.96 -32.21
CA THR A 712 19.61 12.74 -33.62
C THR A 712 19.01 11.35 -33.71
N ILE A 713 17.69 11.31 -33.66
CA ILE A 713 16.90 10.08 -33.44
C ILE A 713 16.46 9.52 -34.80
N ILE A 714 16.59 8.21 -34.94
CA ILE A 714 15.95 7.45 -36.01
C ILE A 714 14.85 6.55 -35.42
N GLY A 715 13.70 6.43 -36.06
CA GLY A 715 12.57 5.65 -35.58
C GLY A 715 11.75 6.40 -34.53
N GLN A 716 11.02 5.65 -33.72
CA GLN A 716 10.12 6.17 -32.71
C GLN A 716 10.74 6.09 -31.32
N PRO A 717 10.59 7.09 -30.46
CA PRO A 717 10.94 6.96 -29.06
C PRO A 717 10.03 5.95 -28.37
N LYS A 718 10.49 5.36 -27.28
CA LYS A 718 9.67 4.58 -26.36
C LYS A 718 9.88 5.08 -24.94
N VAL A 719 8.77 5.24 -24.21
CA VAL A 719 8.83 5.71 -22.83
C VAL A 719 8.08 4.77 -21.90
N VAL A 720 8.59 4.61 -20.71
CA VAL A 720 7.97 3.83 -19.65
C VAL A 720 8.17 4.53 -18.31
N SER A 721 7.27 4.29 -17.38
CA SER A 721 7.41 4.66 -15.98
C SER A 721 7.26 3.43 -15.10
N TRP A 722 8.13 3.27 -14.11
CA TRP A 722 8.01 2.22 -13.09
C TRP A 722 7.58 2.78 -11.72
N GLY A 723 7.25 4.07 -11.65
CA GLY A 723 6.77 4.69 -10.43
C GLY A 723 6.59 6.20 -10.57
N PRO A 724 6.00 6.84 -9.55
CA PRO A 724 5.81 8.28 -9.52
C PRO A 724 7.13 9.04 -9.67
N ASN A 725 7.08 10.15 -10.42
CA ASN A 725 8.26 10.99 -10.69
C ASN A 725 9.43 10.27 -11.39
N ARG A 726 9.15 9.15 -12.06
CA ARG A 726 10.16 8.45 -12.84
C ARG A 726 9.72 8.25 -14.29
N LEU A 727 10.59 8.60 -15.22
CA LEU A 727 10.45 8.29 -16.64
C LEU A 727 11.74 7.69 -17.14
N ASP A 728 11.63 6.71 -18.01
CA ASP A 728 12.75 6.12 -18.73
C ASP A 728 12.43 6.15 -20.22
N VAL A 729 13.26 6.85 -21.01
CA VAL A 729 13.04 7.12 -22.44
C VAL A 729 14.16 6.45 -23.24
N PHE A 730 13.75 5.67 -24.22
CA PHE A 730 14.64 4.91 -25.10
C PHE A 730 14.49 5.37 -26.53
N VAL A 731 15.61 5.61 -27.20
CA VAL A 731 15.65 6.06 -28.58
C VAL A 731 16.79 5.34 -29.35
N VAL A 732 16.67 5.27 -30.66
CA VAL A 732 17.73 4.76 -31.54
C VAL A 732 18.39 5.94 -32.22
N GLY A 733 19.70 6.03 -32.08
CA GLY A 733 20.51 7.06 -32.74
C GLY A 733 20.89 6.70 -34.17
N THR A 734 21.51 7.65 -34.93
CA THR A 734 21.91 7.48 -36.32
C THR A 734 22.96 6.38 -36.54
N ASN A 735 23.67 5.97 -35.49
CA ASN A 735 24.56 4.80 -35.48
C ASN A 735 23.85 3.47 -35.25
N SER A 736 22.50 3.48 -35.23
CA SER A 736 21.63 2.35 -34.90
C SER A 736 21.78 1.81 -33.48
N ALA A 737 22.52 2.45 -32.60
CA ALA A 737 22.63 2.04 -31.21
C ALA A 737 21.43 2.52 -30.41
N LEU A 738 21.08 1.75 -29.38
CA LEU A 738 20.07 2.14 -28.38
C LEU A 738 20.67 3.18 -27.44
N TYR A 739 19.88 4.18 -27.13
CA TYR A 739 20.22 5.23 -26.17
C TYR A 739 19.11 5.37 -25.13
N HIS A 740 19.49 5.69 -23.91
CA HIS A 740 18.61 5.83 -22.76
C HIS A 740 18.80 7.19 -22.08
N LYS A 741 17.71 7.76 -21.60
CA LYS A 741 17.71 8.87 -20.67
C LYS A 741 16.55 8.72 -19.71
N TRP A 742 16.65 9.39 -18.55
CA TRP A 742 15.66 9.24 -17.49
C TRP A 742 15.38 10.54 -16.74
N TRP A 743 14.17 10.66 -16.26
CA TRP A 743 13.76 11.63 -15.26
C TRP A 743 13.78 10.99 -13.87
N ASN A 744 14.41 11.63 -12.87
CA ASN A 744 14.58 11.09 -11.53
C ASN A 744 13.69 11.79 -10.48
N GLY A 745 12.71 12.58 -10.92
CA GLY A 745 11.84 13.39 -10.07
C GLY A 745 12.29 14.85 -9.95
N SER A 746 13.56 15.16 -10.29
CA SER A 746 14.11 16.53 -10.18
C SER A 746 14.89 16.98 -11.40
N ALA A 747 15.55 16.06 -12.10
CA ALA A 747 16.39 16.38 -13.25
C ALA A 747 16.41 15.23 -14.26
N TRP A 748 16.70 15.58 -15.52
CA TRP A 748 16.99 14.61 -16.57
C TRP A 748 18.41 14.06 -16.45
N GLY A 749 18.54 12.74 -16.44
CA GLY A 749 19.82 12.05 -16.54
C GLY A 749 20.06 11.48 -17.94
N PRO A 750 21.32 11.41 -18.39
CA PRO A 750 22.53 11.99 -17.77
C PRO A 750 22.56 13.53 -17.81
N SER A 751 21.79 14.17 -18.69
CA SER A 751 21.48 15.61 -18.75
C SER A 751 20.26 15.84 -19.64
N LEU A 752 19.75 17.09 -19.71
CA LEU A 752 18.60 17.41 -20.57
C LEU A 752 18.79 16.98 -22.02
N THR A 753 19.97 17.18 -22.56
CA THR A 753 20.29 16.84 -23.98
C THR A 753 21.24 15.64 -24.14
N GLY A 754 21.74 15.07 -23.04
CA GLY A 754 22.59 13.88 -23.03
C GLY A 754 21.81 12.57 -23.02
N TYR A 755 22.50 11.51 -23.43
CA TYR A 755 21.98 10.14 -23.50
C TYR A 755 23.03 9.14 -23.06
N GLU A 756 22.61 8.10 -22.35
CA GLU A 756 23.44 6.93 -22.05
C GLU A 756 23.46 5.99 -23.27
N ASN A 757 24.64 5.66 -23.77
CA ASN A 757 24.75 4.73 -24.89
C ASN A 757 24.66 3.29 -24.41
N MET A 758 23.65 2.56 -24.87
CA MET A 758 23.38 1.17 -24.50
C MET A 758 23.82 0.15 -25.56
N GLY A 759 24.51 0.60 -26.57
CA GLY A 759 25.06 -0.26 -27.63
C GLY A 759 24.01 -0.88 -28.54
N GLY A 760 24.37 -2.00 -29.16
CA GLY A 760 23.54 -2.72 -30.13
C GLY A 760 23.59 -2.14 -31.54
N ILE A 761 23.02 -2.87 -32.49
CA ILE A 761 22.68 -2.41 -33.84
C ILE A 761 21.22 -2.77 -34.07
N ILE A 762 20.34 -1.79 -33.79
CA ILE A 762 18.90 -1.99 -33.69
C ILE A 762 18.25 -1.75 -35.05
N ASN A 763 17.38 -2.66 -35.46
CA ASN A 763 16.51 -2.53 -36.61
C ASN A 763 15.10 -2.08 -36.12
N GLY A 764 14.77 -0.81 -36.37
CA GLY A 764 13.49 -0.20 -35.97
C GLY A 764 13.53 0.49 -34.61
N SER A 765 12.44 0.37 -33.83
CA SER A 765 12.27 1.04 -32.55
C SER A 765 12.29 0.04 -31.39
N PRO A 766 12.72 0.43 -30.19
CA PRO A 766 12.64 -0.44 -29.02
C PRO A 766 11.20 -0.61 -28.55
N GLU A 767 10.92 -1.67 -27.80
CA GLU A 767 9.74 -1.85 -26.98
C GLU A 767 10.16 -2.01 -25.52
N VAL A 768 9.44 -1.40 -24.59
CA VAL A 768 9.84 -1.36 -23.18
C VAL A 768 8.62 -1.56 -22.28
N VAL A 769 8.82 -2.32 -21.22
CA VAL A 769 7.82 -2.54 -20.18
C VAL A 769 8.46 -2.52 -18.81
N SER A 770 7.67 -2.19 -17.79
CA SER A 770 8.00 -2.39 -16.39
C SER A 770 6.91 -3.26 -15.73
N TRP A 771 7.32 -4.25 -14.96
CA TRP A 771 6.40 -5.04 -14.13
C TRP A 771 6.50 -4.72 -12.64
N GLY A 772 7.28 -3.71 -12.28
CA GLY A 772 7.39 -3.25 -10.89
C GLY A 772 8.44 -2.15 -10.70
N PRO A 773 8.51 -1.57 -9.51
CA PRO A 773 9.50 -0.54 -9.20
C PRO A 773 10.93 -1.01 -9.42
N ASN A 774 11.78 -0.12 -9.94
CA ASN A 774 13.17 -0.39 -10.25
C ASN A 774 13.41 -1.55 -11.23
N ARG A 775 12.40 -1.88 -12.04
CA ARG A 775 12.53 -2.89 -13.08
C ARG A 775 12.14 -2.35 -14.44
N LEU A 776 13.00 -2.56 -15.43
CA LEU A 776 12.73 -2.30 -16.84
C LEU A 776 13.13 -3.51 -17.66
N ASP A 777 12.35 -3.82 -18.67
CA ASP A 777 12.65 -4.85 -19.66
C ASP A 777 12.53 -4.25 -21.04
N VAL A 778 13.61 -4.28 -21.81
CA VAL A 778 13.76 -3.64 -23.13
C VAL A 778 13.95 -4.71 -24.20
N PHE A 779 13.12 -4.66 -25.22
CA PHE A 779 13.15 -5.58 -26.33
C PHE A 779 13.45 -4.84 -27.63
N VAL A 780 14.38 -5.36 -28.41
CA VAL A 780 14.79 -4.80 -29.70
C VAL A 780 14.96 -5.90 -30.75
N VAL A 781 14.83 -5.55 -32.01
CA VAL A 781 15.14 -6.45 -33.11
C VAL A 781 16.51 -6.08 -33.65
N GLY A 782 17.42 -7.04 -33.77
CA GLY A 782 18.72 -6.86 -34.34
C GLY A 782 18.71 -6.87 -35.89
N THR A 783 19.85 -6.57 -36.51
CA THR A 783 19.99 -6.63 -37.98
C THR A 783 19.89 -8.02 -38.56
N ASP A 784 20.06 -9.05 -37.71
CA ASP A 784 19.83 -10.47 -38.07
C ASP A 784 18.35 -10.87 -37.93
N SER A 785 17.48 -9.90 -37.66
CA SER A 785 16.05 -10.07 -37.41
C SER A 785 15.72 -10.89 -36.17
N ALA A 786 16.68 -11.22 -35.30
CA ALA A 786 16.40 -11.88 -34.03
C ALA A 786 15.91 -10.88 -32.99
N LEU A 787 15.11 -11.37 -32.04
CA LEU A 787 14.71 -10.61 -30.86
C LEU A 787 15.84 -10.61 -29.84
N TYR A 788 16.09 -9.47 -29.27
CA TYR A 788 17.07 -9.25 -28.22
C TYR A 788 16.44 -8.59 -27.00
N HIS A 789 16.89 -8.98 -25.82
CA HIS A 789 16.40 -8.50 -24.53
C HIS A 789 17.52 -7.95 -23.67
N LYS A 790 17.21 -6.90 -22.92
CA LYS A 790 18.04 -6.41 -21.81
C LYS A 790 17.14 -5.88 -20.71
N TRP A 791 17.66 -5.79 -19.49
CA TRP A 791 16.88 -5.38 -18.34
C TRP A 791 17.66 -4.54 -17.35
N TRP A 792 16.93 -3.69 -16.63
CA TRP A 792 17.39 -3.02 -15.44
C TRP A 792 16.85 -3.76 -14.21
N ASN A 793 17.72 -4.08 -13.22
CA ASN A 793 17.36 -4.85 -12.03
C ASN A 793 17.28 -4.00 -10.75
N GLY A 794 17.28 -2.67 -10.90
CA GLY A 794 17.29 -1.72 -9.77
C GLY A 794 18.69 -1.18 -9.45
N SER A 795 19.76 -1.86 -9.91
CA SER A 795 21.17 -1.45 -9.65
C SER A 795 22.05 -1.47 -10.89
N ALA A 796 21.80 -2.36 -11.82
CA ALA A 796 22.62 -2.50 -13.01
C ALA A 796 21.81 -3.00 -14.21
N TRP A 797 22.32 -2.71 -15.42
CA TRP A 797 21.78 -3.27 -16.66
C TRP A 797 22.28 -4.70 -16.88
N GLY A 798 21.36 -5.62 -17.10
CA GLY A 798 21.65 -6.99 -17.55
C GLY A 798 21.45 -7.18 -19.07
N PRO A 799 22.23 -8.08 -19.70
CA PRO A 799 23.40 -8.79 -19.17
C PRO A 799 24.60 -7.86 -18.94
N SER A 800 24.63 -6.68 -19.52
CA SER A 800 25.56 -5.56 -19.28
C SER A 800 24.98 -4.27 -19.88
N LEU A 801 25.62 -3.11 -19.64
CA LEU A 801 25.17 -1.83 -20.22
C LEU A 801 25.02 -1.90 -21.74
N THR A 802 25.94 -2.54 -22.43
CA THR A 802 25.95 -2.63 -23.92
C THR A 802 25.63 -4.02 -24.45
N GLY A 803 25.46 -5.02 -23.59
CA GLY A 803 25.12 -6.39 -23.96
C GLY A 803 23.62 -6.63 -24.07
N TYR A 804 23.24 -7.68 -24.77
CA TYR A 804 21.87 -8.13 -24.97
C TYR A 804 21.80 -9.65 -24.91
N GLU A 805 20.70 -10.15 -24.38
CA GLU A 805 20.33 -11.58 -24.42
C GLU A 805 19.66 -11.88 -25.77
N ASN A 806 20.21 -12.82 -26.52
CA ASN A 806 19.62 -13.24 -27.80
C ASN A 806 18.43 -14.20 -27.53
N MET A 807 17.25 -13.81 -27.96
CA MET A 807 16.00 -14.55 -27.76
C MET A 807 15.54 -15.30 -29.02
N GLY A 808 16.36 -15.27 -30.06
CA GLY A 808 16.11 -15.95 -31.34
C GLY A 808 14.95 -15.38 -32.13
N GLY A 809 14.41 -16.22 -33.03
CA GLY A 809 13.34 -15.87 -33.96
C GLY A 809 13.83 -15.21 -35.23
N THR A 810 12.93 -15.04 -36.21
CA THR A 810 13.11 -14.19 -37.41
C THR A 810 11.88 -13.29 -37.47
N ILE A 811 12.05 -12.08 -36.93
CA ILE A 811 10.96 -11.15 -36.60
C ILE A 811 10.80 -10.17 -37.77
N ILE A 812 9.57 -9.94 -38.17
CA ILE A 812 9.20 -8.81 -39.03
C ILE A 812 8.44 -7.75 -38.22
N GLY A 813 8.79 -6.48 -38.36
CA GLY A 813 8.19 -5.38 -37.60
C GLY A 813 8.73 -5.25 -36.17
N GLN A 814 7.92 -4.70 -35.30
CA GLN A 814 8.29 -4.36 -33.91
C GLN A 814 7.72 -5.40 -32.94
N PRO A 815 8.46 -5.80 -31.90
CA PRO A 815 7.89 -6.57 -30.81
C PRO A 815 6.83 -5.74 -30.06
N ARG A 816 5.94 -6.42 -29.35
CA ARG A 816 4.99 -5.83 -28.41
C ARG A 816 5.08 -6.59 -27.10
N VAL A 817 5.04 -5.87 -26.00
CA VAL A 817 5.18 -6.48 -24.69
C VAL A 817 4.15 -5.93 -23.72
N ALA A 818 3.61 -6.81 -22.89
CA ALA A 818 2.75 -6.45 -21.77
C ALA A 818 3.16 -7.22 -20.52
N SER A 819 2.78 -6.70 -19.37
CA SER A 819 2.87 -7.39 -18.09
C SER A 819 1.52 -7.27 -17.37
N TRP A 820 1.03 -8.39 -16.83
CA TRP A 820 -0.16 -8.41 -16.00
C TRP A 820 0.14 -8.64 -14.51
N GLY A 821 1.41 -8.64 -14.13
CA GLY A 821 1.82 -8.81 -12.74
C GLY A 821 3.34 -8.84 -12.56
N SER A 822 3.75 -8.81 -11.31
CA SER A 822 5.17 -8.90 -10.94
C SER A 822 5.81 -10.19 -11.47
N ASN A 823 7.04 -10.10 -11.96
CA ASN A 823 7.78 -11.21 -12.53
C ASN A 823 7.09 -11.89 -13.72
N ARG A 824 6.20 -11.18 -14.42
CA ARG A 824 5.56 -11.68 -15.62
C ARG A 824 5.78 -10.74 -16.80
N LEU A 825 6.20 -11.29 -17.94
CA LEU A 825 6.26 -10.61 -19.23
C LEU A 825 5.60 -11.48 -20.28
N ASP A 826 4.89 -10.87 -21.19
CA ASP A 826 4.29 -11.52 -22.35
C ASP A 826 4.72 -10.73 -23.59
N VAL A 827 5.50 -11.36 -24.47
CA VAL A 827 6.13 -10.76 -25.66
C VAL A 827 5.52 -11.36 -26.90
N PHE A 828 5.07 -10.47 -27.78
CA PHE A 828 4.44 -10.84 -29.05
C PHE A 828 5.24 -10.32 -30.24
N VAL A 829 5.43 -11.15 -31.24
CA VAL A 829 6.17 -10.82 -32.45
C VAL A 829 5.46 -11.40 -33.68
N ILE A 830 5.72 -10.79 -34.85
CA ILE A 830 5.24 -11.33 -36.11
C ILE A 830 6.44 -12.03 -36.80
N GLY A 831 6.26 -13.28 -37.15
CA GLY A 831 7.26 -14.05 -37.90
C GLY A 831 7.20 -13.83 -39.41
N THR A 832 8.14 -14.36 -40.15
CA THR A 832 8.27 -14.23 -41.63
C THR A 832 7.10 -14.85 -42.39
N ASN A 833 6.32 -15.72 -41.77
CA ASN A 833 5.08 -16.27 -42.29
C ASN A 833 3.83 -15.40 -41.99
N SER A 834 4.05 -14.17 -41.49
CA SER A 834 3.01 -13.22 -41.05
C SER A 834 2.15 -13.72 -39.90
N ALA A 835 2.45 -14.84 -39.26
CA ALA A 835 1.72 -15.31 -38.08
C ALA A 835 2.19 -14.56 -36.83
N LEU A 836 1.29 -14.43 -35.88
CA LEU A 836 1.60 -13.97 -34.53
C LEU A 836 2.28 -15.07 -33.73
N PHE A 837 3.33 -14.71 -33.03
CA PHE A 837 4.05 -15.59 -32.11
C PHE A 837 4.16 -14.95 -30.73
N HIS A 838 4.12 -15.80 -29.68
CA HIS A 838 4.13 -15.43 -28.29
C HIS A 838 5.26 -16.13 -27.53
N LYS A 839 5.84 -15.43 -26.59
CA LYS A 839 6.70 -15.98 -25.55
C LYS A 839 6.50 -15.24 -24.25
N TRP A 840 6.87 -15.86 -23.12
CA TRP A 840 6.63 -15.27 -21.82
C TRP A 840 7.75 -15.56 -20.82
N TRP A 841 7.93 -14.63 -19.88
CA TRP A 841 8.69 -14.83 -18.66
C TRP A 841 7.73 -15.18 -17.52
N ASN A 842 8.02 -16.24 -16.75
CA ASN A 842 7.17 -16.72 -15.68
C ASN A 842 7.73 -16.45 -14.27
N GLY A 843 8.74 -15.58 -14.17
CA GLY A 843 9.44 -15.26 -12.93
C GLY A 843 10.74 -16.04 -12.74
N SER A 844 10.94 -17.14 -13.48
CA SER A 844 12.14 -17.98 -13.37
C SER A 844 12.74 -18.40 -14.70
N ALA A 845 11.93 -18.53 -15.72
CA ALA A 845 12.39 -18.97 -17.05
C ALA A 845 11.52 -18.40 -18.18
N TRP A 846 12.10 -18.31 -19.37
CA TRP A 846 11.38 -18.02 -20.61
C TRP A 846 10.61 -19.23 -21.11
N GLY A 847 9.33 -19.08 -21.37
CA GLY A 847 8.47 -20.04 -22.06
C GLY A 847 8.23 -19.64 -23.53
N PRO A 848 8.06 -20.64 -24.43
CA PRO A 848 8.27 -22.07 -24.25
C PRO A 848 9.76 -22.44 -24.04
N SER A 849 10.69 -21.58 -24.42
CA SER A 849 12.14 -21.61 -24.15
C SER A 849 12.76 -20.25 -24.45
N LEU A 850 14.05 -20.05 -24.13
CA LEU A 850 14.74 -18.78 -24.41
C LEU A 850 14.64 -18.36 -25.88
N THR A 851 14.78 -19.29 -26.80
CA THR A 851 14.74 -19.01 -28.25
C THR A 851 13.47 -19.51 -28.95
N GLY A 852 12.59 -20.23 -28.23
CA GLY A 852 11.33 -20.75 -28.76
C GLY A 852 10.19 -19.75 -28.67
N TYR A 853 9.15 -19.99 -29.48
CA TYR A 853 7.92 -19.19 -29.52
C TYR A 853 6.71 -20.08 -29.71
N GLU A 854 5.60 -19.70 -29.08
CA GLU A 854 4.29 -20.30 -29.30
C GLU A 854 3.65 -19.69 -30.54
N ASN A 855 3.25 -20.51 -31.50
CA ASN A 855 2.59 -20.02 -32.71
C ASN A 855 1.11 -19.76 -32.44
N MET A 856 0.67 -18.55 -32.61
CA MET A 856 -0.70 -18.09 -32.38
C MET A 856 -1.52 -17.93 -33.66
N GLY A 857 -0.98 -18.30 -34.81
CA GLY A 857 -1.64 -18.24 -36.09
C GLY A 857 -1.89 -16.82 -36.62
N GLY A 858 -2.86 -16.72 -37.53
CA GLY A 858 -3.23 -15.48 -38.20
C GLY A 858 -2.38 -15.16 -39.42
N ILE A 859 -2.81 -14.16 -40.20
CA ILE A 859 -2.04 -13.46 -41.22
C ILE A 859 -2.12 -11.99 -40.87
N ILE A 860 -1.11 -11.52 -40.12
CA ILE A 860 -1.11 -10.20 -39.48
C ILE A 860 -0.36 -9.21 -40.39
N THR A 861 -0.99 -8.09 -40.67
CA THR A 861 -0.41 -7.02 -41.49
C THR A 861 0.05 -5.81 -40.65
N LYS A 862 -0.59 -5.59 -39.48
CA LYS A 862 -0.22 -4.51 -38.56
C LYS A 862 -0.45 -4.96 -37.11
N PHE A 863 0.49 -4.52 -36.27
CA PHE A 863 0.48 -4.86 -34.86
C PHE A 863 0.81 -3.65 -33.99
#